data_e928f2ac760db8f3e6fab97b35cdbe8a
#
_entry.id   e928f2ac760db8f3e6fab97b35cdbe8a
#
_cell.length_a   1.000
_cell.length_b   1.000
_cell.length_c   1.000
_cell.angle_alpha   90.00
_cell.angle_beta   90.00
_cell.angle_gamma   90.00
#
_symmetry.space_group_name_H-M   'P 1'
#
loop_
_entity.id
_entity.type
_entity.pdbx_description
1 polymer ?
#
loop_
_entity_poly.entity_id
_entity_poly.type
_entity_poly.pdbx_seq_one_letter_code
_entity_poly.pdbx_strand_id
1 'polypeptide(L)'
;MRTLLAALLTLGILLCLLLAGCTPYADDDADEGRGTGVALSLGSVTVAEQKDGKQGVDTRADTPVDGLEQWPGFRISDNLYVGITSGSLQGGGRYHYDDGNIWLATRNSAYWQSGAAKNTVRIANKGEGNYTLPDSYEADAATKWHTWDVLTYQEENVAPVSPYSCQLQHAMAQLCVELAPGTEIKTDQLQSATVKALNADCEFSISLFEGDEPLQKQSGTPKSITLLKNGATSLKHYALLLPEQNYAAAQKMIEINIGNESYSFTPTEALMLKAGTCLHLTLTVSKTGVSGWTVSSTSWDDEVTTGGRPGEDSEVTVIENTAGGLEAALNSFSGTKLMITGKINDADMGALKEAIKNKNITEVYIMATGVANLEDNAFRDCTILESISMPGITGSIGEEAFEGCTALQSISLPEVTGDIGNYTFNGCTALQNVSLPRVTGSIGNCTFKGCTALQSVSLPGVIGNIGSEAFNGCKSLQSVNLPEVTGNIGDGAFLRCAALQYVKLPKMTGYIEGGAFQECTALKSIDLPGVTGSIGDGAFAVCTALKSVSLPGVTGNIGNMAFLNCKALESVNLPEMAGNIQSNAFEMCTALKSIDLPKVTGSIGDAAFNSCTALQSVSLPKVTSIGSVAFASCTSLESIVLSGYDLNQNQVSLPTVDYAFIDCPVSILFLRDVPKEVDANTVAAACQSWAGVSWKAIHYDYDDLNDDTDVGSYSGHWLRP
;
A
#
# COMPACT_ATOMS: atom_id res chain seq x y z
N MET A 1 4.78 -28.99 -50.08
CA MET A 1 3.69 -28.30 -49.39
C MET A 1 3.33 -28.92 -48.03
N ARG A 2 3.19 -30.26 -47.89
CA ARG A 2 2.92 -30.89 -46.58
C ARG A 2 4.05 -30.79 -45.57
N THR A 3 5.32 -30.80 -46.00
CA THR A 3 6.50 -30.66 -45.11
C THR A 3 6.71 -29.21 -44.62
N LEU A 4 6.30 -28.22 -45.36
CA LEU A 4 6.37 -26.79 -44.96
C LEU A 4 5.28 -26.45 -43.92
N LEU A 5 4.11 -27.11 -44.05
CA LEU A 5 3.00 -26.91 -43.08
C LEU A 5 3.31 -27.54 -41.72
N ALA A 6 4.00 -28.69 -41.71
CA ALA A 6 4.46 -29.34 -40.46
C ALA A 6 5.54 -28.51 -39.72
N ALA A 7 6.46 -27.88 -40.50
CA ALA A 7 7.49 -27.01 -39.90
C ALA A 7 6.91 -25.69 -39.37
N LEU A 8 5.87 -25.15 -39.97
CA LEU A 8 5.18 -23.97 -39.50
C LEU A 8 4.32 -24.25 -38.26
N LEU A 9 3.71 -25.45 -38.17
CA LEU A 9 2.96 -25.87 -36.99
C LEU A 9 3.89 -26.10 -35.79
N THR A 10 5.07 -26.74 -36.01
CA THR A 10 6.04 -26.93 -34.92
C THR A 10 6.67 -25.61 -34.47
N LEU A 11 6.92 -24.66 -35.39
CA LEU A 11 7.40 -23.33 -35.02
C LEU A 11 6.34 -22.50 -34.27
N GLY A 12 5.07 -22.62 -34.66
CA GLY A 12 3.93 -21.97 -33.97
C GLY A 12 3.73 -22.52 -32.56
N ILE A 13 3.84 -23.82 -32.36
CA ILE A 13 3.76 -24.46 -31.04
C ILE A 13 4.97 -24.08 -30.17
N LEU A 14 6.18 -23.97 -30.75
CA LEU A 14 7.37 -23.53 -30.04
C LEU A 14 7.29 -22.03 -29.66
N LEU A 15 6.67 -21.19 -30.50
CA LEU A 15 6.45 -19.77 -30.21
C LEU A 15 5.36 -19.56 -29.15
N CYS A 16 4.30 -20.39 -29.15
CA CYS A 16 3.29 -20.40 -28.10
C CYS A 16 3.84 -20.89 -26.74
N LEU A 17 4.80 -21.82 -26.74
CA LEU A 17 5.47 -22.30 -25.54
C LEU A 17 6.48 -21.28 -24.98
N LEU A 18 7.02 -20.40 -25.80
CA LEU A 18 7.88 -19.28 -25.38
C LEU A 18 7.11 -18.06 -24.86
N LEU A 19 5.82 -17.93 -25.21
CA LEU A 19 4.95 -16.84 -24.74
C LEU A 19 4.11 -17.23 -23.53
N ALA A 20 3.99 -18.52 -23.23
CA ALA A 20 3.27 -19.05 -22.06
C ALA A 20 4.26 -19.54 -21.01
N GLY A 21 5.08 -18.89 -20.41
CA GLY A 21 6.07 -19.21 -19.35
C GLY A 21 5.85 -20.51 -18.53
N CYS A 22 5.50 -21.61 -19.17
CA CYS A 22 5.29 -22.91 -18.58
C CYS A 22 6.06 -23.96 -19.39
N THR A 23 7.30 -24.25 -18.99
CA THR A 23 7.96 -25.50 -19.35
C THR A 23 7.59 -26.57 -18.31
N PRO A 24 6.95 -27.67 -18.68
CA PRO A 24 6.87 -28.82 -17.79
C PRO A 24 8.24 -29.49 -17.76
N TYR A 25 8.97 -29.35 -16.67
CA TYR A 25 10.11 -30.23 -16.39
C TYR A 25 9.53 -31.55 -15.89
N ALA A 26 9.76 -32.61 -16.66
CA ALA A 26 9.50 -33.96 -16.25
C ALA A 26 10.70 -34.43 -15.40
N ASP A 27 10.50 -34.61 -14.12
CA ASP A 27 11.41 -35.41 -13.27
C ASP A 27 10.71 -36.73 -12.92
N ASP A 28 11.35 -37.80 -13.33
CA ASP A 28 11.05 -39.15 -12.90
C ASP A 28 11.63 -39.38 -11.51
N ASP A 29 10.85 -39.01 -10.47
CA ASP A 29 10.97 -39.62 -9.15
C ASP A 29 9.61 -39.50 -8.46
N ALA A 30 9.02 -40.67 -8.21
CA ALA A 30 7.71 -40.80 -7.57
C ALA A 30 7.79 -40.30 -6.12
N ASP A 31 7.23 -39.15 -5.85
CA ASP A 31 6.91 -38.69 -4.51
C ASP A 31 5.39 -38.71 -4.30
N GLU A 32 4.97 -39.54 -3.34
CA GLU A 32 3.58 -39.67 -2.91
C GLU A 32 3.13 -38.41 -2.14
N GLY A 33 2.64 -37.41 -2.86
CA GLY A 33 2.12 -36.17 -2.22
C GLY A 33 1.83 -35.01 -3.14
N ARG A 34 1.86 -35.17 -4.47
CA ARG A 34 1.55 -34.09 -5.41
C ARG A 34 0.09 -33.66 -5.31
N GLY A 35 -0.12 -32.44 -4.81
CA GLY A 35 -1.42 -31.77 -4.92
C GLY A 35 -1.84 -31.63 -6.38
N THR A 36 -3.06 -32.03 -6.71
CA THR A 36 -3.66 -31.93 -8.05
C THR A 36 -4.14 -30.51 -8.40
N GLY A 37 -3.56 -29.48 -7.78
CA GLY A 37 -3.95 -28.08 -7.92
C GLY A 37 -3.19 -27.33 -9.02
N VAL A 38 -3.58 -26.07 -9.24
CA VAL A 38 -2.89 -25.14 -10.14
C VAL A 38 -1.58 -24.69 -9.47
N ALA A 39 -0.46 -24.72 -10.20
CA ALA A 39 0.83 -24.23 -9.70
C ALA A 39 0.76 -22.73 -9.37
N LEU A 40 1.30 -22.34 -8.23
CA LEU A 40 1.48 -20.94 -7.89
C LEU A 40 2.69 -20.39 -8.64
N SER A 41 2.51 -19.28 -9.35
CA SER A 41 3.62 -18.45 -9.82
C SER A 41 3.69 -17.18 -8.97
N LEU A 42 4.89 -16.82 -8.53
CA LEU A 42 5.08 -15.55 -7.83
C LEU A 42 5.15 -14.41 -8.84
N GLY A 43 4.35 -13.37 -8.61
CA GLY A 43 4.36 -12.12 -9.34
C GLY A 43 5.32 -11.12 -8.70
N SER A 44 4.84 -9.92 -8.41
CA SER A 44 5.62 -8.91 -7.71
C SER A 44 5.77 -9.29 -6.23
N VAL A 45 6.99 -9.52 -5.79
CA VAL A 45 7.32 -9.68 -4.37
C VAL A 45 8.17 -8.51 -3.96
N THR A 46 7.69 -7.75 -2.97
CA THR A 46 8.38 -6.58 -2.42
C THR A 46 8.60 -6.76 -0.93
N VAL A 47 9.57 -6.06 -0.36
CA VAL A 47 9.67 -5.88 1.09
C VAL A 47 8.83 -4.66 1.46
N ALA A 48 8.17 -4.67 2.60
CA ALA A 48 7.20 -3.66 3.02
C ALA A 48 7.74 -2.23 2.92
N GLU A 49 9.02 -2.08 2.89
CA GLU A 49 9.73 -0.87 3.20
C GLU A 49 10.75 -0.45 2.11
N GLN A 50 10.54 -0.91 0.89
CA GLN A 50 11.40 -0.53 -0.23
C GLN A 50 11.07 0.90 -0.69
N LYS A 51 11.88 1.87 -0.25
CA LYS A 51 11.71 3.32 -0.47
C LYS A 51 11.74 3.78 -1.92
N ASP A 52 12.25 3.01 -2.85
CA ASP A 52 12.30 3.39 -4.26
C ASP A 52 11.77 2.24 -5.09
N GLY A 53 10.62 2.44 -5.75
CA GLY A 53 10.00 1.52 -6.72
C GLY A 53 10.91 1.13 -7.91
N LYS A 54 12.20 1.07 -7.67
CA LYS A 54 13.18 0.41 -8.48
C LYS A 54 13.20 -1.06 -8.11
N GLN A 55 12.38 -1.85 -8.79
CA GLN A 55 12.77 -3.18 -9.16
C GLN A 55 14.11 -3.06 -9.93
N GLY A 56 15.17 -2.82 -9.23
CA GLY A 56 16.50 -2.67 -9.79
C GLY A 56 17.40 -3.65 -9.09
N VAL A 57 17.74 -4.72 -9.77
CA VAL A 57 18.94 -5.47 -9.46
C VAL A 57 20.08 -4.47 -9.53
N ASP A 58 20.52 -3.97 -8.39
CA ASP A 58 21.79 -3.24 -8.34
C ASP A 58 22.92 -4.29 -8.43
N THR A 59 23.44 -4.48 -9.64
CA THR A 59 24.58 -5.36 -9.92
C THR A 59 25.91 -4.71 -9.47
N ARG A 60 25.85 -3.60 -8.75
CA ARG A 60 27.06 -2.96 -8.21
C ARG A 60 27.35 -3.50 -6.81
N ALA A 61 28.07 -4.63 -6.80
CA ALA A 61 28.91 -4.98 -5.68
C ALA A 61 29.91 -3.82 -5.40
N ASP A 62 30.28 -3.67 -4.13
CA ASP A 62 31.52 -3.00 -3.66
C ASP A 62 31.49 -1.52 -3.28
N THR A 63 30.36 -0.92 -3.00
CA THR A 63 30.42 0.26 -2.13
C THR A 63 29.69 -0.06 -0.81
N PRO A 64 30.34 0.14 0.37
CA PRO A 64 29.61 0.11 1.64
C PRO A 64 28.57 1.22 1.58
N VAL A 65 27.31 0.85 1.59
CA VAL A 65 26.22 1.81 1.74
C VAL A 65 26.36 2.38 3.14
N ASP A 66 26.52 3.68 3.28
CA ASP A 66 26.35 4.39 4.55
C ASP A 66 24.91 4.13 5.02
N GLY A 67 24.76 3.27 6.01
CA GLY A 67 23.47 2.86 6.57
C GLY A 67 23.26 1.35 6.48
N LEU A 68 23.55 0.64 7.58
CA LEU A 68 23.16 -0.75 7.82
C LEU A 68 21.62 -0.90 7.95
N GLU A 69 20.88 0.10 7.66
CA GLU A 69 19.50 0.36 8.02
C GLU A 69 18.53 0.16 6.86
N GLN A 70 19.03 0.01 5.62
CA GLN A 70 18.17 -0.20 4.46
C GLN A 70 18.31 -1.63 3.93
N TRP A 71 17.18 -2.26 3.68
CA TRP A 71 17.12 -3.51 2.93
C TRP A 71 17.70 -3.28 1.52
N PRO A 72 18.76 -4.01 1.10
CA PRO A 72 19.42 -3.76 -0.18
C PRO A 72 18.60 -4.21 -1.41
N GLY A 73 17.36 -4.68 -1.23
CA GLY A 73 16.56 -5.35 -2.25
C GLY A 73 16.94 -6.82 -2.43
N PHE A 74 16.19 -7.53 -3.25
CA PHE A 74 16.51 -8.91 -3.61
C PHE A 74 17.69 -8.96 -4.56
N ARG A 75 18.60 -9.91 -4.34
CA ARG A 75 19.77 -10.17 -5.19
C ARG A 75 19.51 -11.37 -6.07
N ILE A 76 20.16 -11.43 -7.22
CA ILE A 76 20.21 -12.65 -8.03
C ILE A 76 20.64 -13.81 -7.12
N SER A 77 19.90 -14.93 -7.18
CA SER A 77 20.03 -16.10 -6.30
C SER A 77 19.41 -16.00 -4.89
N ASP A 78 18.80 -14.90 -4.49
CA ASP A 78 17.99 -14.92 -3.28
C ASP A 78 16.84 -15.91 -3.41
N ASN A 79 16.48 -16.53 -2.29
CA ASN A 79 15.47 -17.57 -2.29
C ASN A 79 14.27 -17.15 -1.43
N LEU A 80 13.09 -17.53 -1.90
CA LEU A 80 11.87 -17.53 -1.12
C LEU A 80 11.33 -18.94 -0.99
N TYR A 81 10.84 -19.26 0.19
CA TYR A 81 10.17 -20.51 0.51
C TYR A 81 8.70 -20.22 0.73
N VAL A 82 7.84 -20.96 0.05
CA VAL A 82 6.40 -20.76 0.04
C VAL A 82 5.71 -22.00 0.57
N GLY A 83 4.83 -21.84 1.54
CA GLY A 83 3.91 -22.87 2.03
C GLY A 83 2.47 -22.47 1.76
N ILE A 84 1.65 -23.39 1.28
CA ILE A 84 0.21 -23.21 1.10
C ILE A 84 -0.51 -24.31 1.85
N THR A 85 -1.44 -23.94 2.73
CA THR A 85 -2.24 -24.88 3.52
C THR A 85 -3.74 -24.63 3.34
N SER A 86 -4.55 -25.69 3.42
CA SER A 86 -5.99 -25.62 3.52
C SER A 86 -6.50 -26.83 4.33
N GLY A 87 -6.87 -26.60 5.58
CA GLY A 87 -7.15 -27.68 6.52
C GLY A 87 -5.91 -28.56 6.76
N SER A 88 -6.02 -29.85 6.49
CA SER A 88 -4.89 -30.80 6.59
C SER A 88 -4.04 -30.90 5.31
N LEU A 89 -4.43 -30.21 4.24
CA LEU A 89 -3.69 -30.24 2.97
C LEU A 89 -2.56 -29.20 3.02
N GLN A 90 -1.38 -29.60 2.56
CA GLN A 90 -0.18 -28.76 2.55
C GLN A 90 0.54 -28.89 1.21
N GLY A 91 1.13 -27.82 0.74
CA GLY A 91 1.97 -27.78 -0.45
C GLY A 91 3.00 -26.68 -0.33
N GLY A 92 4.22 -26.92 -0.75
CA GLY A 92 5.28 -25.93 -0.65
C GLY A 92 6.21 -25.92 -1.85
N GLY A 93 6.94 -24.83 -2.02
CA GLY A 93 7.90 -24.65 -3.09
C GLY A 93 9.04 -23.71 -2.70
N ARG A 94 10.12 -23.78 -3.45
CA ARG A 94 11.26 -22.85 -3.34
C ARG A 94 11.40 -22.09 -4.65
N TYR A 95 11.50 -20.79 -4.55
CA TYR A 95 11.64 -19.86 -5.66
C TYR A 95 12.96 -19.11 -5.51
N HIS A 96 13.61 -18.78 -6.61
CA HIS A 96 14.77 -17.91 -6.61
C HIS A 96 14.53 -16.71 -7.52
N TYR A 97 15.20 -15.60 -7.21
CA TYR A 97 15.15 -14.37 -7.97
C TYR A 97 16.20 -14.40 -9.09
N ASP A 98 15.81 -14.04 -10.31
CA ASP A 98 16.71 -14.00 -11.46
C ASP A 98 16.94 -12.58 -11.99
N ASP A 99 17.82 -12.44 -12.98
CA ASP A 99 18.18 -11.17 -13.59
C ASP A 99 17.07 -10.55 -14.47
N GLY A 100 16.01 -11.30 -14.74
CA GLY A 100 14.79 -10.81 -15.42
C GLY A 100 13.76 -10.17 -14.47
N ASN A 101 14.10 -10.00 -13.20
CA ASN A 101 13.19 -9.52 -12.15
C ASN A 101 11.97 -10.44 -11.91
N ILE A 102 12.16 -11.74 -12.09
CA ILE A 102 11.11 -12.76 -11.89
C ILE A 102 11.54 -13.79 -10.85
N TRP A 103 10.57 -14.42 -10.21
CA TRP A 103 10.75 -15.50 -9.27
C TRP A 103 10.54 -16.84 -9.96
N LEU A 104 11.59 -17.62 -10.10
CA LEU A 104 11.56 -18.93 -10.74
C LEU A 104 11.55 -20.04 -9.70
N ALA A 105 10.64 -21.01 -9.84
CA ALA A 105 10.63 -22.20 -9.00
C ALA A 105 11.87 -23.06 -9.25
N THR A 106 12.66 -23.32 -8.19
CA THR A 106 13.89 -24.15 -8.28
C THR A 106 13.69 -25.60 -7.85
N ARG A 107 12.75 -25.82 -6.94
CA ARG A 107 12.30 -27.15 -6.50
C ARG A 107 10.83 -27.06 -6.18
N ASN A 108 10.07 -28.05 -6.59
CA ASN A 108 8.64 -28.20 -6.37
C ASN A 108 7.91 -26.86 -6.35
N SER A 109 7.09 -26.55 -7.33
CA SER A 109 6.22 -25.39 -7.26
C SER A 109 5.25 -25.55 -6.10
N ALA A 110 4.94 -24.47 -5.37
CA ALA A 110 3.81 -24.49 -4.48
C ALA A 110 2.52 -24.56 -5.32
N TYR A 111 1.55 -25.36 -4.88
CA TYR A 111 0.28 -25.55 -5.59
C TYR A 111 -0.88 -25.10 -4.73
N TRP A 112 -1.83 -24.39 -5.34
CA TRP A 112 -3.13 -24.15 -4.74
C TRP A 112 -3.82 -25.48 -4.43
N GLN A 113 -4.33 -25.64 -3.21
CA GLN A 113 -4.92 -26.91 -2.81
C GLN A 113 -6.22 -27.14 -3.58
N SER A 114 -6.30 -28.30 -4.24
CA SER A 114 -7.43 -28.67 -5.09
C SER A 114 -8.75 -28.73 -4.31
N GLY A 115 -9.76 -28.06 -4.84
CA GLY A 115 -11.10 -28.02 -4.22
C GLY A 115 -11.24 -27.10 -3.01
N ALA A 116 -10.18 -26.42 -2.59
CA ALA A 116 -10.23 -25.45 -1.50
C ALA A 116 -10.64 -24.06 -2.03
N ALA A 117 -11.71 -23.52 -1.50
CA ALA A 117 -12.13 -22.16 -1.80
C ALA A 117 -11.20 -21.11 -1.17
N LYS A 118 -10.49 -21.49 -0.09
CA LYS A 118 -9.63 -20.60 0.69
C LYS A 118 -8.38 -21.34 1.15
N ASN A 119 -7.25 -20.66 1.07
CA ASN A 119 -5.93 -21.15 1.45
C ASN A 119 -5.26 -20.19 2.43
N THR A 120 -4.34 -20.68 3.24
CA THR A 120 -3.36 -19.85 3.95
C THR A 120 -2.05 -19.91 3.19
N VAL A 121 -1.51 -18.76 2.83
CA VAL A 121 -0.21 -18.63 2.14
C VAL A 121 0.80 -18.07 3.12
N ARG A 122 1.95 -18.74 3.27
CA ARG A 122 3.09 -18.28 4.06
C ARG A 122 4.32 -18.23 3.18
N ILE A 123 5.10 -17.17 3.30
CA ILE A 123 6.32 -16.97 2.54
C ILE A 123 7.41 -16.50 3.50
N ALA A 124 8.60 -17.04 3.36
CA ALA A 124 9.78 -16.58 4.09
C ALA A 124 11.04 -16.63 3.22
N ASN A 125 12.01 -15.75 3.50
CA ASN A 125 13.33 -15.78 2.87
C ASN A 125 14.25 -16.88 3.44
N LYS A 126 13.80 -17.59 4.50
CA LYS A 126 14.48 -18.75 5.07
C LYS A 126 13.58 -19.99 4.98
N GLY A 127 14.19 -21.15 4.68
CA GLY A 127 13.47 -22.44 4.65
C GLY A 127 13.02 -22.88 6.04
N GLU A 128 12.15 -23.89 6.08
CA GLU A 128 11.78 -24.54 7.35
C GLU A 128 13.01 -25.07 8.10
N GLY A 129 13.02 -24.90 9.41
CA GLY A 129 14.09 -25.40 10.27
C GLY A 129 14.33 -24.56 11.52
N ASN A 130 15.26 -25.01 12.30
CA ASN A 130 15.69 -24.31 13.52
C ASN A 130 16.94 -23.48 13.24
N TYR A 131 16.98 -22.29 13.78
CA TYR A 131 18.03 -21.31 13.60
C TYR A 131 18.49 -20.74 14.94
N THR A 132 19.73 -20.28 14.98
CA THR A 132 20.30 -19.61 16.16
C THR A 132 20.99 -18.33 15.70
N LEU A 133 20.74 -17.21 16.37
CA LEU A 133 21.43 -15.94 16.12
C LEU A 133 22.94 -16.07 16.43
N PRO A 134 23.79 -15.32 15.73
CA PRO A 134 25.24 -15.33 15.96
C PRO A 134 25.59 -14.73 17.34
N ASP A 135 26.73 -15.14 17.89
CA ASP A 135 27.25 -14.56 19.15
C ASP A 135 27.83 -13.13 18.92
N SER A 136 28.13 -12.77 17.67
CA SER A 136 28.58 -11.43 17.29
C SER A 136 28.24 -11.12 15.84
N TYR A 137 27.97 -9.84 15.56
CA TYR A 137 27.89 -9.30 14.21
C TYR A 137 29.25 -8.66 13.90
N GLU A 138 30.10 -9.35 13.13
CA GLU A 138 31.45 -8.88 12.78
C GLU A 138 31.45 -7.90 11.60
N ALA A 139 32.54 -7.13 11.44
CA ALA A 139 32.68 -6.09 10.41
C ALA A 139 32.49 -6.59 8.97
N ASP A 140 32.80 -7.88 8.72
CA ASP A 140 32.51 -8.56 7.45
C ASP A 140 31.00 -8.80 7.23
N ALA A 141 30.20 -8.58 8.25
CA ALA A 141 28.76 -8.77 8.22
C ALA A 141 28.03 -7.61 7.54
N ALA A 142 28.63 -6.47 7.26
CA ALA A 142 27.97 -5.37 6.54
C ALA A 142 27.45 -5.82 5.17
N THR A 143 28.16 -6.76 4.50
CA THR A 143 27.69 -7.43 3.27
C THR A 143 26.78 -8.61 3.50
N LYS A 144 26.67 -9.10 4.74
CA LYS A 144 25.89 -10.30 5.12
C LYS A 144 24.74 -9.99 6.11
N TRP A 145 24.54 -8.72 6.48
CA TRP A 145 23.50 -8.32 7.41
C TRP A 145 22.12 -8.87 7.02
N HIS A 146 21.77 -8.76 5.74
CA HIS A 146 20.55 -9.32 5.18
C HIS A 146 20.43 -10.84 5.31
N THR A 147 21.53 -11.58 5.52
CA THR A 147 21.46 -13.03 5.71
C THR A 147 20.91 -13.42 7.07
N TRP A 148 20.88 -12.50 8.02
CA TRP A 148 20.33 -12.71 9.36
C TRP A 148 18.93 -12.14 9.51
N ASP A 149 18.55 -11.20 8.65
CA ASP A 149 17.20 -10.67 8.63
C ASP A 149 16.21 -11.71 8.10
N VAL A 150 15.12 -11.91 8.81
CA VAL A 150 14.05 -12.82 8.46
C VAL A 150 12.89 -12.01 7.93
N LEU A 151 12.62 -12.17 6.65
CA LEU A 151 11.45 -11.59 5.98
C LEU A 151 10.36 -12.64 5.92
N THR A 152 9.15 -12.28 6.31
CA THR A 152 8.00 -13.17 6.30
C THR A 152 6.76 -12.50 5.71
N TYR A 153 5.83 -13.33 5.26
CA TYR A 153 4.49 -12.93 4.86
C TYR A 153 3.51 -14.04 5.20
N GLN A 154 2.34 -13.67 5.67
CA GLN A 154 1.23 -14.58 5.88
C GLN A 154 -0.07 -13.94 5.45
N GLU A 155 -0.89 -14.67 4.72
CA GLU A 155 -2.25 -14.28 4.38
C GLU A 155 -3.17 -15.51 4.48
N GLU A 156 -4.31 -15.33 5.15
CA GLU A 156 -5.32 -16.36 5.32
C GLU A 156 -6.50 -16.15 4.36
N ASN A 157 -7.23 -17.22 4.13
CA ASN A 157 -8.44 -17.20 3.32
C ASN A 157 -8.24 -16.75 1.86
N VAL A 158 -7.06 -16.99 1.31
CA VAL A 158 -6.70 -16.61 -0.06
C VAL A 158 -7.39 -17.52 -1.07
N ALA A 159 -8.07 -16.94 -2.06
CA ALA A 159 -8.55 -17.67 -3.23
C ALA A 159 -7.38 -17.98 -4.19
N PRO A 160 -7.42 -19.11 -4.91
CA PRO A 160 -6.42 -19.41 -5.91
C PRO A 160 -6.29 -18.29 -6.95
N VAL A 161 -5.07 -17.74 -7.11
CA VAL A 161 -4.73 -16.68 -8.08
C VAL A 161 -3.30 -16.91 -8.59
N SER A 162 -3.05 -16.55 -9.84
CA SER A 162 -1.73 -16.64 -10.45
C SER A 162 -1.59 -15.54 -11.51
N PRO A 163 -0.51 -14.72 -11.50
CA PRO A 163 0.56 -14.72 -10.50
C PRO A 163 0.13 -14.17 -9.15
N TYR A 164 0.73 -14.67 -8.06
CA TYR A 164 0.48 -14.20 -6.69
C TYR A 164 1.52 -13.16 -6.31
N SER A 165 1.09 -12.01 -5.86
CA SER A 165 1.95 -10.91 -5.43
C SER A 165 1.79 -10.64 -3.94
N CYS A 166 2.88 -10.35 -3.25
CA CYS A 166 2.90 -10.12 -1.81
C CYS A 166 3.94 -9.08 -1.41
N GLN A 167 3.81 -8.58 -0.18
CA GLN A 167 4.76 -7.69 0.44
C GLN A 167 5.29 -8.33 1.73
N LEU A 168 6.58 -8.69 1.73
CA LEU A 168 7.23 -9.28 2.90
C LEU A 168 7.42 -8.24 4.00
N GLN A 169 7.36 -8.70 5.25
CA GLN A 169 7.59 -7.90 6.44
C GLN A 169 8.88 -8.36 7.14
N HIS A 170 9.59 -7.45 7.80
CA HIS A 170 10.67 -7.81 8.71
C HIS A 170 10.10 -8.50 9.95
N ALA A 171 10.44 -9.77 10.13
CA ALA A 171 10.02 -10.55 11.30
C ALA A 171 10.99 -10.40 12.48
N MET A 172 12.18 -9.82 12.27
CA MET A 172 13.16 -9.52 13.31
C MET A 172 12.92 -8.12 13.90
N ALA A 173 13.51 -7.87 15.07
CA ALA A 173 13.64 -6.53 15.65
C ALA A 173 15.09 -6.05 15.49
N GLN A 174 15.28 -4.75 15.26
CA GLN A 174 16.60 -4.13 15.26
C GLN A 174 16.83 -3.42 16.57
N LEU A 175 18.04 -3.54 17.12
CA LEU A 175 18.51 -2.77 18.25
C LEU A 175 19.66 -1.87 17.77
N CYS A 176 19.49 -0.56 17.92
CA CYS A 176 20.52 0.45 17.70
C CYS A 176 20.93 1.04 19.06
N VAL A 177 22.21 0.99 19.40
CA VAL A 177 22.76 1.60 20.60
C VAL A 177 23.75 2.67 20.20
N GLU A 178 23.42 3.93 20.47
CA GLU A 178 24.30 5.07 20.26
C GLU A 178 24.93 5.49 21.59
N LEU A 179 26.26 5.68 21.60
CA LEU A 179 27.00 6.10 22.78
C LEU A 179 27.24 7.61 22.75
N ALA A 180 26.90 8.30 23.84
CA ALA A 180 27.17 9.71 24.03
C ALA A 180 28.21 9.90 25.17
N PRO A 181 29.18 10.85 25.03
CA PRO A 181 30.15 11.14 26.07
C PRO A 181 29.49 11.87 27.25
N GLY A 182 29.71 11.34 28.44
CA GLY A 182 29.34 11.96 29.71
C GLY A 182 30.55 12.53 30.44
N THR A 183 30.44 12.67 31.76
CA THR A 183 31.54 13.22 32.57
C THR A 183 32.78 12.31 32.54
N GLU A 184 33.94 12.92 32.23
CA GLU A 184 35.26 12.27 32.20
C GLU A 184 35.46 11.15 31.17
N ILE A 185 34.52 10.93 30.25
CA ILE A 185 34.68 10.04 29.08
C ILE A 185 34.71 10.88 27.81
N LYS A 186 35.69 10.62 26.96
CA LYS A 186 35.85 11.33 25.68
C LYS A 186 35.29 10.51 24.51
N THR A 187 34.93 11.20 23.45
CA THR A 187 34.37 10.58 22.22
C THR A 187 35.34 9.54 21.61
N ASP A 188 36.65 9.79 21.61
CA ASP A 188 37.64 8.83 21.10
C ASP A 188 37.70 7.53 21.89
N GLN A 189 37.43 7.59 23.20
CA GLN A 189 37.31 6.39 24.03
C GLN A 189 36.05 5.60 23.69
N LEU A 190 34.91 6.26 23.46
CA LEU A 190 33.68 5.61 23.03
C LEU A 190 33.80 5.01 21.63
N GLN A 191 34.61 5.64 20.76
CA GLN A 191 34.90 5.07 19.45
C GLN A 191 35.67 3.74 19.49
N SER A 192 36.31 3.41 20.61
CA SER A 192 36.97 2.12 20.81
C SER A 192 36.08 1.09 21.59
N ALA A 193 34.88 1.49 21.97
CA ALA A 193 34.00 0.66 22.78
C ALA A 193 33.49 -0.58 22.04
N THR A 194 33.31 -1.67 22.78
CA THR A 194 32.55 -2.85 22.37
C THR A 194 31.22 -2.87 23.12
N VAL A 195 30.13 -3.01 22.41
CA VAL A 195 28.77 -3.02 22.97
C VAL A 195 28.15 -4.41 22.81
N LYS A 196 27.51 -4.91 23.85
CA LYS A 196 26.84 -6.21 23.85
C LYS A 196 25.40 -6.06 24.36
N ALA A 197 24.47 -6.71 23.67
CA ALA A 197 23.15 -6.99 24.20
C ALA A 197 23.23 -8.22 25.10
N LEU A 198 22.76 -8.10 26.32
CA LEU A 198 22.76 -9.18 27.32
C LEU A 198 21.42 -9.88 27.36
N ASN A 199 21.42 -11.16 27.73
CA ASN A 199 20.19 -11.97 27.90
C ASN A 199 19.29 -11.99 26.65
N ALA A 200 19.89 -11.93 25.47
CA ALA A 200 19.15 -11.99 24.21
C ALA A 200 18.67 -13.41 23.93
N ASP A 201 17.39 -13.57 23.65
CA ASP A 201 16.86 -14.80 23.05
C ASP A 201 17.44 -14.96 21.66
N CYS A 202 17.88 -16.16 21.32
CA CYS A 202 18.62 -16.36 20.07
C CYS A 202 18.20 -17.59 19.27
N GLU A 203 17.29 -18.41 19.80
CA GLU A 203 16.82 -19.63 19.12
C GLU A 203 15.41 -19.40 18.54
N PHE A 204 15.23 -19.73 17.27
CA PHE A 204 13.95 -19.60 16.58
C PHE A 204 13.81 -20.68 15.51
N SER A 205 12.57 -20.93 15.07
CA SER A 205 12.28 -21.77 13.93
C SER A 205 11.48 -21.02 12.88
N ILE A 206 11.59 -21.47 11.64
CA ILE A 206 10.71 -21.07 10.55
C ILE A 206 9.79 -22.23 10.24
N SER A 207 8.48 -21.98 10.26
CA SER A 207 7.45 -22.92 9.85
C SER A 207 6.53 -22.29 8.81
N LEU A 208 6.43 -22.95 7.65
CA LEU A 208 5.56 -22.50 6.56
C LEU A 208 4.20 -23.20 6.56
N PHE A 209 4.04 -24.23 7.40
CA PHE A 209 2.85 -25.08 7.41
C PHE A 209 2.12 -25.10 8.77
N GLU A 210 2.81 -24.80 9.85
CA GLU A 210 2.28 -24.90 11.21
C GLU A 210 2.51 -23.60 12.01
N GLY A 211 1.66 -23.36 13.03
CA GLY A 211 1.76 -22.22 13.92
C GLY A 211 0.99 -20.99 13.45
N ASP A 212 1.03 -19.93 14.27
CA ASP A 212 0.28 -18.68 14.02
C ASP A 212 1.06 -17.73 13.09
N GLU A 213 2.39 -17.78 13.13
CA GLU A 213 3.29 -16.94 12.33
C GLU A 213 4.44 -17.78 11.75
N PRO A 214 5.03 -17.38 10.57
CA PRO A 214 6.15 -18.10 10.00
C PRO A 214 7.40 -18.16 10.88
N LEU A 215 7.74 -17.08 11.60
CA LEU A 215 8.83 -17.06 12.57
C LEU A 215 8.29 -17.42 13.95
N GLN A 216 8.85 -18.44 14.56
CA GLN A 216 8.47 -18.92 15.90
C GLN A 216 9.69 -18.91 16.82
N LYS A 217 9.60 -18.12 17.89
CA LYS A 217 10.62 -18.08 18.94
C LYS A 217 10.66 -19.40 19.69
N GLN A 218 11.86 -19.94 19.91
CA GLN A 218 12.10 -21.17 20.64
C GLN A 218 12.60 -20.85 22.06
N SER A 219 12.26 -21.71 23.00
CA SER A 219 12.82 -21.62 24.36
C SER A 219 14.25 -22.15 24.35
N GLY A 220 15.21 -21.24 24.46
CA GLY A 220 16.64 -21.56 24.55
C GLY A 220 17.30 -20.83 25.73
N THR A 221 18.60 -21.02 25.88
CA THR A 221 19.39 -20.29 26.88
C THR A 221 19.75 -18.92 26.32
N PRO A 222 19.31 -17.81 26.94
CA PRO A 222 19.67 -16.46 26.51
C PRO A 222 21.18 -16.26 26.45
N LYS A 223 21.66 -15.55 25.44
CA LYS A 223 23.08 -15.28 25.22
C LYS A 223 23.38 -13.80 25.24
N SER A 224 24.67 -13.47 25.26
CA SER A 224 25.17 -12.12 25.01
C SER A 224 25.59 -11.99 23.55
N ILE A 225 25.04 -11.03 22.84
CA ILE A 225 25.30 -10.78 21.42
C ILE A 225 26.11 -9.50 21.29
N THR A 226 27.29 -9.55 20.65
CA THR A 226 28.10 -8.37 20.36
C THR A 226 27.52 -7.62 19.17
N LEU A 227 27.24 -6.33 19.36
CA LEU A 227 26.67 -5.45 18.34
C LEU A 227 27.72 -5.06 17.29
N LEU A 228 27.29 -4.99 16.03
CA LEU A 228 28.09 -4.49 14.93
C LEU A 228 28.23 -2.97 15.03
N LYS A 229 29.46 -2.47 14.97
CA LYS A 229 29.74 -1.04 14.93
C LYS A 229 29.69 -0.53 13.48
N ASN A 230 28.97 0.54 13.24
CA ASN A 230 28.83 1.15 11.92
C ASN A 230 30.04 2.06 11.58
N GLY A 231 31.16 1.43 11.17
CA GLY A 231 32.39 2.14 10.82
C GLY A 231 33.31 2.50 12.01
N ALA A 232 34.57 2.78 11.72
CA ALA A 232 35.62 2.91 12.74
C ALA A 232 35.42 4.09 13.72
N THR A 233 34.83 5.18 13.26
CA THR A 233 34.57 6.38 14.06
C THR A 233 33.16 6.54 14.57
N SER A 234 32.23 5.66 14.17
CA SER A 234 30.84 5.72 14.61
C SER A 234 30.69 5.43 16.10
N LEU A 235 29.68 6.03 16.70
CA LEU A 235 29.23 5.73 18.07
C LEU A 235 27.99 4.83 18.08
N LYS A 236 27.45 4.51 16.90
CA LYS A 236 26.27 3.67 16.72
C LYS A 236 26.66 2.20 16.53
N HIS A 237 25.94 1.33 17.20
CA HIS A 237 26.12 -0.14 17.21
C HIS A 237 24.80 -0.82 16.99
N TYR A 238 24.74 -1.86 16.17
CA TYR A 238 23.52 -2.50 15.71
C TYR A 238 23.49 -4.01 15.97
N ALA A 239 22.32 -4.57 16.25
CA ALA A 239 22.06 -6.00 16.26
C ALA A 239 20.65 -6.30 15.74
N LEU A 240 20.49 -7.45 15.07
CA LEU A 240 19.19 -8.07 14.83
C LEU A 240 18.88 -9.02 15.96
N LEU A 241 17.74 -8.86 16.60
CA LEU A 241 17.29 -9.65 17.72
C LEU A 241 15.91 -10.24 17.46
N LEU A 242 15.55 -11.28 18.18
CA LEU A 242 14.21 -11.84 18.08
C LEU A 242 13.17 -10.85 18.62
N PRO A 243 12.00 -10.74 17.97
CA PRO A 243 10.92 -9.91 18.46
C PRO A 243 10.30 -10.46 19.74
N GLU A 244 9.42 -9.69 20.35
CA GLU A 244 8.71 -10.03 21.58
C GLU A 244 9.66 -10.37 22.75
N GLN A 245 10.92 -9.87 22.68
CA GLN A 245 11.84 -9.93 23.79
C GLN A 245 11.60 -8.75 24.73
N ASN A 246 11.28 -9.04 25.98
CA ASN A 246 11.02 -8.06 27.03
C ASN A 246 12.21 -7.98 27.99
N TYR A 247 12.88 -6.84 28.01
CA TYR A 247 13.87 -6.52 29.03
C TYR A 247 13.16 -5.87 30.21
N ALA A 248 12.94 -6.64 31.29
CA ALA A 248 12.26 -6.15 32.48
C ALA A 248 13.02 -4.96 33.12
N ALA A 249 12.30 -4.07 33.79
CA ALA A 249 12.89 -3.02 34.58
C ALA A 249 13.90 -3.62 35.63
N ALA A 250 15.02 -2.94 35.81
CA ALA A 250 16.13 -3.37 36.66
C ALA A 250 16.92 -4.61 36.16
N GLN A 251 16.64 -5.14 34.97
CA GLN A 251 17.46 -6.16 34.32
C GLN A 251 18.57 -5.52 33.48
N LYS A 252 19.81 -6.01 33.62
CA LYS A 252 20.91 -5.55 32.78
C LYS A 252 20.62 -5.91 31.31
N MET A 253 20.59 -4.89 30.45
CA MET A 253 20.30 -5.04 29.03
C MET A 253 21.55 -4.88 28.15
N ILE A 254 22.37 -3.88 28.41
CA ILE A 254 23.55 -3.55 27.58
C ILE A 254 24.81 -3.55 28.44
N GLU A 255 25.88 -4.11 27.90
CA GLU A 255 27.23 -4.03 28.43
C GLU A 255 28.12 -3.24 27.46
N ILE A 256 28.83 -2.26 27.96
CA ILE A 256 29.74 -1.39 27.20
C ILE A 256 31.13 -1.57 27.75
N ASN A 257 32.07 -2.02 26.95
CA ASN A 257 33.47 -2.24 27.36
C ASN A 257 34.39 -1.21 26.67
N ILE A 258 35.10 -0.42 27.46
CA ILE A 258 36.07 0.60 27.02
C ILE A 258 37.42 0.27 27.63
N GLY A 259 38.33 -0.25 26.83
CA GLY A 259 39.61 -0.76 27.35
C GLY A 259 39.40 -1.88 28.37
N ASN A 260 39.82 -1.68 29.62
CA ASN A 260 39.66 -2.66 30.69
C ASN A 260 38.47 -2.36 31.60
N GLU A 261 37.70 -1.34 31.34
CA GLU A 261 36.52 -0.95 32.14
C GLU A 261 35.24 -1.43 31.48
N SER A 262 34.30 -1.88 32.30
CA SER A 262 32.99 -2.35 31.84
C SER A 262 31.88 -1.56 32.51
N TYR A 263 30.97 -1.05 31.68
CA TYR A 263 29.79 -0.31 32.09
C TYR A 263 28.55 -1.09 31.69
N SER A 264 27.49 -1.01 32.51
CA SER A 264 26.24 -1.68 32.18
C SER A 264 25.07 -0.73 32.21
N PHE A 265 24.19 -0.86 31.22
CA PHE A 265 22.91 -0.18 31.21
C PHE A 265 21.81 -1.13 31.72
N THR A 266 20.99 -0.59 32.59
CA THR A 266 19.83 -1.27 33.19
C THR A 266 18.65 -0.31 33.04
N PRO A 267 17.64 -0.64 32.24
CA PRO A 267 16.47 0.23 32.07
C PRO A 267 15.67 0.35 33.36
N THR A 268 15.11 1.53 33.59
CA THR A 268 14.24 1.80 34.75
C THR A 268 12.80 1.33 34.53
N GLU A 269 12.44 1.11 33.28
CA GLU A 269 11.16 0.56 32.82
C GLU A 269 11.39 -0.60 31.85
N ALA A 270 10.34 -1.42 31.60
CA ALA A 270 10.47 -2.54 30.69
C ALA A 270 10.58 -2.06 29.23
N LEU A 271 11.57 -2.60 28.50
CA LEU A 271 11.76 -2.34 27.08
C LEU A 271 11.46 -3.59 26.26
N MET A 272 10.59 -3.46 25.27
CA MET A 272 10.16 -4.56 24.41
C MET A 272 10.64 -4.35 22.97
N LEU A 273 11.27 -5.37 22.41
CA LEU A 273 11.62 -5.44 20.99
C LEU A 273 10.41 -5.94 20.19
N LYS A 274 10.01 -5.23 19.13
CA LYS A 274 8.89 -5.61 18.26
C LYS A 274 9.38 -5.95 16.87
N ALA A 275 8.73 -6.91 16.22
CA ALA A 275 8.99 -7.25 14.83
C ALA A 275 8.87 -6.02 13.91
N GLY A 276 9.77 -5.89 12.93
CA GLY A 276 9.75 -4.78 11.97
C GLY A 276 10.04 -3.40 12.56
N THR A 277 10.56 -3.33 13.81
CA THR A 277 10.91 -2.05 14.43
C THR A 277 12.38 -1.98 14.80
N CYS A 278 12.92 -0.78 14.84
CA CYS A 278 14.23 -0.45 15.40
C CYS A 278 14.06 0.21 16.77
N LEU A 279 14.63 -0.40 17.80
CA LEU A 279 14.73 0.20 19.12
C LEU A 279 16.04 0.98 19.22
N HIS A 280 15.97 2.29 19.26
CA HIS A 280 17.12 3.17 19.42
C HIS A 280 17.34 3.52 20.89
N LEU A 281 18.52 3.20 21.39
CA LEU A 281 18.98 3.59 22.71
C LEU A 281 20.17 4.55 22.59
N THR A 282 20.03 5.77 23.10
CA THR A 282 21.20 6.65 23.28
C THR A 282 21.63 6.58 24.73
N LEU A 283 22.85 6.15 24.98
CA LEU A 283 23.41 5.93 26.33
C LEU A 283 24.53 6.93 26.61
N THR A 284 24.33 7.79 27.59
CA THR A 284 25.37 8.71 28.05
C THR A 284 26.31 7.97 29.03
N VAL A 285 27.57 7.75 28.62
CA VAL A 285 28.54 6.99 29.38
C VAL A 285 29.50 7.94 30.11
N SER A 286 29.48 7.89 31.43
CA SER A 286 30.38 8.60 32.33
C SER A 286 31.31 7.65 33.04
N LYS A 287 32.40 8.13 33.62
CA LYS A 287 33.35 7.27 34.35
C LYS A 287 32.73 6.49 35.54
N THR A 288 31.64 7.01 36.07
CA THR A 288 30.90 6.36 37.18
C THR A 288 29.81 5.41 36.73
N GLY A 289 29.57 5.29 35.40
CA GLY A 289 28.50 4.44 34.84
C GLY A 289 27.74 5.11 33.72
N VAL A 290 26.65 4.46 33.28
CA VAL A 290 25.68 5.08 32.36
C VAL A 290 24.88 6.10 33.16
N SER A 291 25.09 7.39 32.87
CA SER A 291 24.53 8.52 33.65
C SER A 291 23.24 9.08 33.07
N GLY A 292 22.90 8.73 31.82
CA GLY A 292 21.66 9.12 31.16
C GLY A 292 21.35 8.19 29.99
N TRP A 293 20.07 8.13 29.63
CA TRP A 293 19.64 7.35 28.47
C TRP A 293 18.36 7.92 27.87
N THR A 294 18.19 7.72 26.59
CA THR A 294 16.95 7.95 25.86
C THR A 294 16.59 6.71 25.06
N VAL A 295 15.30 6.49 24.81
CA VAL A 295 14.81 5.41 23.99
C VAL A 295 13.78 5.94 23.01
N SER A 296 13.86 5.48 21.78
CA SER A 296 12.81 5.63 20.77
C SER A 296 12.64 4.32 20.03
N SER A 297 11.46 4.08 19.52
CA SER A 297 11.17 2.94 18.66
C SER A 297 10.58 3.49 17.38
N THR A 298 11.21 3.14 16.26
CA THR A 298 10.77 3.52 14.92
C THR A 298 10.42 2.25 14.17
N SER A 299 9.57 2.34 13.12
CA SER A 299 9.50 1.24 12.18
C SER A 299 10.87 1.10 11.50
N TRP A 300 11.17 -0.07 10.96
CA TRP A 300 12.48 -0.37 10.36
C TRP A 300 12.93 0.65 9.29
N ASP A 301 11.97 1.39 8.70
CA ASP A 301 12.15 2.43 7.67
C ASP A 301 12.18 3.85 8.17
N ASP A 302 11.64 4.08 9.35
CA ASP A 302 11.55 5.42 9.92
C ASP A 302 12.86 5.81 10.60
N GLU A 303 14.02 5.48 10.03
CA GLU A 303 15.16 6.29 10.35
C GLU A 303 14.91 7.69 9.82
N VAL A 304 14.51 8.53 10.73
CA VAL A 304 14.69 9.96 10.59
C VAL A 304 16.19 10.16 10.39
N THR A 305 16.63 10.22 9.14
CA THR A 305 17.87 10.90 8.82
C THR A 305 17.66 12.35 9.22
N THR A 306 17.87 12.62 10.49
CA THR A 306 18.22 13.97 10.89
C THR A 306 19.53 14.24 10.20
N GLY A 307 19.45 14.71 8.94
CA GLY A 307 20.53 15.39 8.27
C GLY A 307 20.81 16.65 9.05
N GLY A 308 21.41 16.49 10.22
CA GLY A 308 22.03 17.55 10.95
C GLY A 308 23.18 18.04 10.11
N ARG A 309 23.12 19.28 9.61
CA ARG A 309 24.30 19.99 9.15
C ARG A 309 25.39 19.89 10.22
N PRO A 310 26.66 19.62 9.90
CA PRO A 310 27.72 19.63 10.88
C PRO A 310 27.89 21.06 11.39
N GLY A 311 27.60 21.25 12.65
CA GLY A 311 27.87 22.51 13.39
C GLY A 311 26.59 23.08 13.99
N GLU A 312 26.25 22.57 15.15
CA GLU A 312 25.58 23.14 16.31
C GLU A 312 24.82 22.05 17.05
N ASP A 313 25.51 21.34 17.96
CA ASP A 313 24.86 20.52 19.00
C ASP A 313 24.16 21.47 19.98
N SER A 314 22.90 21.83 19.69
CA SER A 314 22.09 22.51 20.67
C SER A 314 21.64 21.46 21.72
N GLU A 315 22.13 21.61 22.92
CA GLU A 315 21.81 20.79 24.08
C GLU A 315 20.29 20.79 24.33
N VAL A 316 19.67 19.60 24.54
CA VAL A 316 18.25 19.50 24.90
C VAL A 316 18.07 20.02 26.31
N THR A 317 17.31 21.08 26.48
CA THR A 317 16.98 21.61 27.81
C THR A 317 15.81 20.87 28.41
N VAL A 318 15.99 20.30 29.60
CA VAL A 318 14.93 19.58 30.32
C VAL A 318 14.26 20.52 31.32
N ILE A 319 12.94 20.61 31.27
CA ILE A 319 12.09 21.29 32.24
C ILE A 319 11.28 20.24 32.98
N GLU A 320 11.53 20.07 34.31
CA GLU A 320 10.65 19.32 35.20
C GLU A 320 9.51 20.24 35.64
N ASN A 321 8.31 20.00 35.10
CA ASN A 321 7.16 20.84 35.31
C ASN A 321 6.21 20.32 36.38
N THR A 322 5.57 21.26 37.10
CA THR A 322 4.35 21.00 37.88
C THR A 322 3.18 21.69 37.19
N ALA A 323 2.01 21.04 37.14
CA ALA A 323 0.86 21.55 36.40
C ALA A 323 0.58 23.05 36.67
N GLY A 324 0.57 23.85 35.62
CA GLY A 324 0.41 25.32 35.65
C GLY A 324 1.72 26.10 35.85
N GLY A 325 2.89 25.47 35.86
CA GLY A 325 4.19 26.12 36.08
C GLY A 325 5.02 26.40 34.83
N LEU A 326 4.61 25.84 33.67
CA LEU A 326 5.44 25.83 32.47
C LEU A 326 5.72 27.22 31.90
N GLU A 327 4.75 28.15 31.95
CA GLU A 327 4.92 29.51 31.46
C GLU A 327 6.11 30.22 32.11
N ALA A 328 6.22 30.11 33.45
CA ALA A 328 7.32 30.72 34.20
C ALA A 328 8.69 30.10 33.84
N ALA A 329 8.75 28.79 33.65
CA ALA A 329 9.96 28.10 33.24
C ALA A 329 10.38 28.45 31.82
N LEU A 330 9.42 28.55 30.90
CA LEU A 330 9.65 28.93 29.51
C LEU A 330 10.16 30.36 29.36
N ASN A 331 9.84 31.27 30.28
CA ASN A 331 10.33 32.65 30.21
C ASN A 331 11.87 32.74 30.18
N SER A 332 12.56 31.87 30.88
CA SER A 332 14.03 31.81 30.90
C SER A 332 14.65 30.91 29.82
N PHE A 333 13.80 30.17 29.05
CA PHE A 333 14.25 29.25 28.03
C PHE A 333 14.83 29.99 26.81
N SER A 334 16.01 29.57 26.35
CA SER A 334 16.71 30.15 25.19
C SER A 334 17.22 29.09 24.18
N GLY A 335 16.96 27.80 24.42
CA GLY A 335 17.36 26.72 23.51
C GLY A 335 16.43 26.52 22.32
N THR A 336 16.74 25.58 21.45
CA THR A 336 15.92 25.17 20.31
C THR A 336 15.24 23.83 20.53
N LYS A 337 15.75 23.00 21.46
CA LYS A 337 15.26 21.67 21.78
C LYS A 337 14.80 21.62 23.25
N LEU A 338 13.55 21.24 23.44
CA LEU A 338 12.90 21.26 24.75
C LEU A 338 12.33 19.89 25.12
N MET A 339 12.66 19.42 26.33
CA MET A 339 12.02 18.26 26.95
C MET A 339 11.24 18.69 28.19
N ILE A 340 9.99 18.29 28.30
CA ILE A 340 9.12 18.57 29.44
C ILE A 340 8.82 17.25 30.14
N THR A 341 9.13 17.17 31.43
CA THR A 341 8.83 16.04 32.33
C THR A 341 7.88 16.47 33.47
N GLY A 342 7.45 15.53 34.31
CA GLY A 342 6.57 15.82 35.43
C GLY A 342 5.09 15.87 35.06
N LYS A 343 4.39 16.96 35.33
CA LYS A 343 2.94 17.11 35.06
C LYS A 343 2.64 18.37 34.27
N ILE A 344 1.70 18.25 33.31
CA ILE A 344 1.20 19.36 32.50
C ILE A 344 -0.34 19.42 32.55
N ASN A 345 -0.89 20.59 32.25
CA ASN A 345 -2.31 20.83 32.02
C ASN A 345 -2.53 21.67 30.76
N ASP A 346 -3.79 22.01 30.43
CA ASP A 346 -4.13 22.75 29.22
C ASP A 346 -3.50 24.17 29.18
N ALA A 347 -3.37 24.81 30.35
CA ALA A 347 -2.68 26.11 30.43
C ALA A 347 -1.20 26.00 30.07
N ASP A 348 -0.54 24.91 30.50
CA ASP A 348 0.86 24.62 30.13
C ASP A 348 1.00 24.36 28.62
N MET A 349 0.03 23.65 28.01
CA MET A 349 0.01 23.43 26.56
C MET A 349 -0.15 24.75 25.79
N GLY A 350 -1.01 25.67 26.27
CA GLY A 350 -1.14 27.03 25.74
C GLY A 350 0.16 27.82 25.86
N ALA A 351 0.81 27.79 27.01
CA ALA A 351 2.11 28.48 27.22
C ALA A 351 3.21 27.91 26.32
N LEU A 352 3.24 26.59 26.11
CA LEU A 352 4.18 25.94 25.19
C LEU A 352 3.97 26.38 23.74
N LYS A 353 2.72 26.42 23.27
CA LYS A 353 2.38 26.91 21.93
C LYS A 353 2.89 28.33 21.70
N GLU A 354 2.62 29.23 22.65
CA GLU A 354 3.10 30.63 22.56
C GLU A 354 4.63 30.72 22.62
N ALA A 355 5.28 29.87 23.40
CA ALA A 355 6.72 29.81 23.43
C ALA A 355 7.32 29.31 22.10
N ILE A 356 6.74 28.30 21.47
CA ILE A 356 7.16 27.82 20.14
C ILE A 356 7.03 28.96 19.11
N LYS A 357 5.92 29.70 19.09
CA LYS A 357 5.70 30.82 18.15
C LYS A 357 6.64 32.00 18.35
N ASN A 358 7.02 32.27 19.59
CA ASN A 358 7.77 33.49 19.95
C ASN A 358 9.27 33.26 20.22
N LYS A 359 9.70 32.01 20.36
CA LYS A 359 11.06 31.60 20.61
C LYS A 359 11.49 30.60 19.55
N ASN A 360 12.76 30.38 19.38
CA ASN A 360 13.28 29.49 18.33
C ASN A 360 13.24 28.01 18.76
N ILE A 361 12.06 27.49 19.19
CA ILE A 361 11.89 26.10 19.61
C ILE A 361 11.49 25.28 18.39
N THR A 362 12.36 24.39 17.95
CA THR A 362 12.15 23.56 16.75
C THR A 362 11.84 22.12 17.09
N GLU A 363 12.27 21.62 18.27
CA GLU A 363 12.05 20.24 18.69
C GLU A 363 11.47 20.21 20.11
N VAL A 364 10.39 19.42 20.30
CA VAL A 364 9.68 19.31 21.57
C VAL A 364 9.42 17.86 21.94
N TYR A 365 9.79 17.49 23.16
CA TYR A 365 9.56 16.18 23.76
C TYR A 365 8.72 16.35 25.03
N ILE A 366 7.45 15.90 25.03
CA ILE A 366 6.56 16.00 26.19
C ILE A 366 6.43 14.61 26.83
N MET A 367 7.28 14.33 27.81
CA MET A 367 7.26 13.12 28.62
C MET A 367 6.41 13.30 29.89
N ALA A 368 5.86 14.49 30.08
CA ALA A 368 4.98 14.83 31.19
C ALA A 368 3.60 14.15 31.05
N THR A 369 2.95 13.92 32.21
CA THR A 369 1.59 13.34 32.29
C THR A 369 0.57 14.41 32.70
N GLY A 370 -0.72 14.16 32.46
CA GLY A 370 -1.80 15.04 32.93
C GLY A 370 -2.76 15.53 31.85
N VAL A 371 -2.36 15.50 30.58
CA VAL A 371 -3.20 15.76 29.42
C VAL A 371 -3.39 14.48 28.64
N ALA A 372 -4.63 14.03 28.48
CA ALA A 372 -4.93 12.78 27.76
C ALA A 372 -5.31 13.04 26.30
N ASN A 373 -5.98 14.16 26.00
CA ASN A 373 -6.36 14.55 24.64
C ASN A 373 -5.49 15.72 24.18
N LEU A 374 -5.27 15.81 22.88
CA LEU A 374 -4.76 17.02 22.29
C LEU A 374 -5.94 17.88 21.86
N GLU A 375 -6.07 19.07 22.46
CA GLU A 375 -7.19 19.95 22.20
C GLU A 375 -7.17 20.58 20.82
N ASP A 376 -8.30 21.18 20.42
CA ASP A 376 -8.42 21.91 19.17
C ASP A 376 -7.38 23.04 19.10
N ASN A 377 -6.75 23.18 17.94
CA ASN A 377 -5.74 24.21 17.70
C ASN A 377 -4.48 24.13 18.60
N ALA A 378 -4.20 23.03 19.29
CA ALA A 378 -3.14 22.94 20.31
C ALA A 378 -1.79 23.51 19.86
N PHE A 379 -1.35 23.26 18.62
CA PHE A 379 -0.11 23.76 18.02
C PHE A 379 -0.33 24.48 16.68
N ARG A 380 -1.54 24.94 16.42
CA ARG A 380 -1.86 25.66 15.18
C ARG A 380 -0.89 26.80 14.92
N ASP A 381 -0.40 26.90 13.67
CA ASP A 381 0.56 27.91 13.20
C ASP A 381 1.91 27.91 13.93
N CYS A 382 2.35 26.80 14.49
CA CYS A 382 3.72 26.65 14.99
C CYS A 382 4.69 26.38 13.81
N THR A 383 4.89 27.40 12.99
CA THR A 383 5.53 27.29 11.66
C THR A 383 7.01 26.91 11.68
N ILE A 384 7.69 27.02 12.83
CA ILE A 384 9.10 26.67 13.00
C ILE A 384 9.31 25.31 13.69
N LEU A 385 8.25 24.70 14.22
CA LEU A 385 8.30 23.39 14.88
C LEU A 385 8.64 22.31 13.86
N GLU A 386 9.77 21.65 14.01
CA GLU A 386 10.26 20.60 13.09
C GLU A 386 9.89 19.21 13.57
N SER A 387 9.92 18.98 14.89
CA SER A 387 9.51 17.69 15.46
C SER A 387 8.82 17.83 16.81
N ILE A 388 7.86 16.92 17.09
CA ILE A 388 7.19 16.83 18.39
C ILE A 388 6.89 15.38 18.75
N SER A 389 7.17 15.01 20.02
CA SER A 389 6.87 13.69 20.57
C SER A 389 6.08 13.83 21.86
N MET A 390 4.92 13.16 21.95
CA MET A 390 4.01 13.22 23.10
C MET A 390 3.46 11.81 23.42
N PRO A 391 4.26 10.91 23.97
CA PRO A 391 3.84 9.53 24.28
C PRO A 391 2.76 9.44 25.37
N GLY A 392 2.53 10.52 26.14
CA GLY A 392 1.50 10.57 27.18
C GLY A 392 0.09 10.87 26.67
N ILE A 393 -0.09 11.25 25.41
CA ILE A 393 -1.41 11.50 24.82
C ILE A 393 -2.04 10.16 24.41
N THR A 394 -3.19 9.82 25.00
CA THR A 394 -3.86 8.51 24.82
C THR A 394 -5.24 8.62 24.18
N GLY A 395 -5.82 9.79 24.15
CA GLY A 395 -7.17 10.07 23.64
C GLY A 395 -7.21 10.49 22.17
N SER A 396 -7.97 11.52 21.84
CA SER A 396 -8.15 12.06 20.49
C SER A 396 -7.15 13.16 20.18
N ILE A 397 -6.97 13.43 18.88
CA ILE A 397 -6.28 14.62 18.37
C ILE A 397 -7.37 15.58 17.88
N GLY A 398 -7.42 16.78 18.47
CA GLY A 398 -8.42 17.82 18.21
C GLY A 398 -8.35 18.39 16.80
N GLU A 399 -9.39 19.15 16.44
CA GLU A 399 -9.45 19.88 15.17
C GLU A 399 -8.32 20.90 15.07
N GLU A 400 -7.73 21.04 13.87
CA GLU A 400 -6.69 22.02 13.57
C GLU A 400 -5.46 21.94 14.50
N ALA A 401 -5.26 20.81 15.22
CA ALA A 401 -4.25 20.73 16.29
C ALA A 401 -2.81 21.08 15.81
N PHE A 402 -2.46 20.79 14.57
CA PHE A 402 -1.18 21.12 13.93
C PHE A 402 -1.36 21.87 12.62
N GLU A 403 -2.54 22.46 12.37
CA GLU A 403 -2.76 23.24 11.14
C GLU A 403 -1.69 24.31 10.95
N GLY A 404 -1.11 24.39 9.74
CA GLY A 404 -0.12 25.41 9.41
C GLY A 404 1.27 25.19 10.01
N CYS A 405 1.58 24.05 10.62
CA CYS A 405 2.92 23.70 11.08
C CYS A 405 3.82 23.36 9.88
N THR A 406 4.22 24.37 9.11
CA THR A 406 4.85 24.19 7.80
C THR A 406 6.24 23.57 7.84
N ALA A 407 6.97 23.68 8.96
CA ALA A 407 8.28 23.06 9.16
C ALA A 407 8.21 21.66 9.79
N LEU A 408 7.03 21.21 10.24
CA LEU A 408 6.88 19.93 10.93
C LEU A 408 7.22 18.77 10.00
N GLN A 409 8.32 18.08 10.29
CA GLN A 409 8.83 16.94 9.52
C GLN A 409 8.39 15.61 10.12
N SER A 410 8.33 15.52 11.47
CA SER A 410 7.99 14.30 12.18
C SER A 410 7.11 14.56 13.40
N ILE A 411 6.22 13.60 13.67
CA ILE A 411 5.35 13.60 14.86
C ILE A 411 5.28 12.20 15.42
N SER A 412 5.36 12.08 16.77
CA SER A 412 5.23 10.80 17.48
C SER A 412 4.13 10.87 18.53
N LEU A 413 3.04 10.14 18.29
CA LEU A 413 1.86 10.04 19.15
C LEU A 413 1.45 8.55 19.26
N PRO A 414 2.28 7.67 19.84
CA PRO A 414 2.11 6.23 19.73
C PRO A 414 0.89 5.67 20.46
N GLU A 415 0.36 6.40 21.46
CA GLU A 415 -0.70 5.93 22.33
C GLU A 415 -2.10 6.50 22.01
N VAL A 416 -2.21 7.37 21.01
CA VAL A 416 -3.49 7.97 20.61
C VAL A 416 -4.43 6.90 20.07
N THR A 417 -5.67 6.86 20.62
CA THR A 417 -6.67 5.83 20.28
C THR A 417 -7.96 6.38 19.69
N GLY A 418 -8.21 7.69 19.79
CA GLY A 418 -9.44 8.34 19.34
C GLY A 418 -9.47 8.67 17.85
N ASP A 419 -10.34 9.63 17.49
CA ASP A 419 -10.41 10.18 16.13
C ASP A 419 -9.23 11.11 15.87
N ILE A 420 -8.93 11.31 14.57
CA ILE A 420 -8.09 12.40 14.09
C ILE A 420 -9.04 13.50 13.59
N GLY A 421 -8.99 14.67 14.25
CA GLY A 421 -9.88 15.80 13.98
C GLY A 421 -9.77 16.36 12.55
N ASN A 422 -10.74 17.21 12.19
CA ASN A 422 -10.69 17.92 10.91
C ASN A 422 -9.48 18.88 10.88
N TYR A 423 -8.86 19.04 9.72
CA TYR A 423 -7.74 19.96 9.49
C TYR A 423 -6.52 19.73 10.37
N THR A 424 -6.43 18.61 11.10
CA THR A 424 -5.38 18.36 12.12
C THR A 424 -3.97 18.67 11.62
N PHE A 425 -3.59 18.22 10.43
CA PHE A 425 -2.29 18.45 9.81
C PHE A 425 -2.37 19.27 8.52
N ASN A 426 -3.47 20.03 8.33
CA ASN A 426 -3.65 20.81 7.12
C ASN A 426 -2.49 21.80 6.94
N GLY A 427 -1.85 21.76 5.77
CA GLY A 427 -0.72 22.63 5.45
C GLY A 427 0.62 22.29 6.12
N CYS A 428 0.78 21.11 6.74
CA CYS A 428 2.06 20.63 7.22
C CYS A 428 2.94 20.20 6.02
N THR A 429 3.47 21.18 5.30
CA THR A 429 4.11 20.96 3.99
C THR A 429 5.41 20.15 4.03
N ALA A 430 6.11 20.14 5.18
CA ALA A 430 7.36 19.40 5.40
C ALA A 430 7.13 17.99 5.98
N LEU A 431 5.90 17.63 6.39
CA LEU A 431 5.59 16.37 7.04
C LEU A 431 5.78 15.21 6.05
N GLN A 432 6.67 14.28 6.39
CA GLN A 432 7.05 13.19 5.48
C GLN A 432 6.31 11.89 5.78
N ASN A 433 6.21 11.50 7.05
CA ASN A 433 5.60 10.27 7.47
C ASN A 433 4.71 10.50 8.71
N VAL A 434 3.61 9.77 8.78
CA VAL A 434 2.72 9.76 9.95
C VAL A 434 2.41 8.32 10.32
N SER A 435 2.68 7.97 11.59
CA SER A 435 2.33 6.67 12.17
C SER A 435 1.53 6.87 13.45
N LEU A 436 0.27 6.44 13.42
CA LEU A 436 -0.65 6.49 14.57
C LEU A 436 -1.25 5.08 14.77
N PRO A 437 -0.50 4.15 15.34
CA PRO A 437 -0.80 2.72 15.28
C PRO A 437 -2.05 2.30 16.05
N ARG A 438 -2.50 3.12 17.01
CA ARG A 438 -3.65 2.82 17.88
C ARG A 438 -4.92 3.58 17.55
N VAL A 439 -4.87 4.51 16.62
CA VAL A 439 -6.07 5.25 16.19
C VAL A 439 -7.08 4.29 15.58
N THR A 440 -8.32 4.32 16.08
CA THR A 440 -9.42 3.43 15.64
C THR A 440 -10.62 4.17 15.06
N GLY A 441 -10.66 5.49 15.15
CA GLY A 441 -11.75 6.33 14.66
C GLY A 441 -11.74 6.55 13.14
N SER A 442 -12.26 7.70 12.74
CA SER A 442 -12.24 8.18 11.35
C SER A 442 -11.04 9.09 11.09
N ILE A 443 -10.70 9.27 9.82
CA ILE A 443 -9.83 10.36 9.37
C ILE A 443 -10.76 11.56 9.06
N GLY A 444 -10.57 12.69 9.75
CA GLY A 444 -11.37 13.90 9.60
C GLY A 444 -11.24 14.54 8.22
N ASN A 445 -12.09 15.54 7.95
CA ASN A 445 -12.00 16.31 6.71
C ASN A 445 -10.71 17.13 6.67
N CYS A 446 -10.10 17.22 5.50
CA CYS A 446 -8.88 18.00 5.27
C CYS A 446 -7.71 17.67 6.22
N THR A 447 -7.71 16.49 6.88
CA THR A 447 -6.72 16.15 7.92
C THR A 447 -5.27 16.33 7.44
N PHE A 448 -4.93 15.84 6.26
CA PHE A 448 -3.58 15.95 5.65
C PHE A 448 -3.58 16.83 4.39
N LYS A 449 -4.59 17.68 4.21
CA LYS A 449 -4.67 18.55 3.04
C LYS A 449 -3.42 19.41 2.91
N GLY A 450 -2.79 19.37 1.73
CA GLY A 450 -1.60 20.18 1.45
C GLY A 450 -0.30 19.68 2.11
N CYS A 451 -0.26 18.48 2.70
CA CYS A 451 0.98 17.83 3.17
C CYS A 451 1.80 17.37 1.96
N THR A 452 2.46 18.31 1.27
CA THR A 452 3.08 18.06 -0.05
C THR A 452 4.27 17.11 0.01
N ALA A 453 4.97 17.02 1.14
CA ALA A 453 6.11 16.12 1.36
C ALA A 453 5.69 14.74 1.89
N LEU A 454 4.41 14.53 2.24
CA LEU A 454 3.93 13.29 2.85
C LEU A 454 4.10 12.11 1.89
N GLN A 455 4.93 11.14 2.27
CA GLN A 455 5.27 9.96 1.46
C GLN A 455 4.48 8.73 1.90
N SER A 456 4.28 8.55 3.21
CA SER A 456 3.57 7.40 3.77
C SER A 456 2.70 7.77 4.96
N VAL A 457 1.61 7.01 5.12
CA VAL A 457 0.70 7.11 6.28
C VAL A 457 0.41 5.70 6.77
N SER A 458 0.65 5.46 8.07
CA SER A 458 0.36 4.19 8.73
C SER A 458 -0.71 4.39 9.80
N LEU A 459 -1.93 3.96 9.51
CA LEU A 459 -3.12 4.07 10.36
C LEU A 459 -3.86 2.71 10.38
N PRO A 460 -3.25 1.64 10.88
CA PRO A 460 -3.76 0.27 10.73
C PRO A 460 -5.09 0.01 11.44
N GLY A 461 -5.42 0.80 12.46
CA GLY A 461 -6.63 0.64 13.27
C GLY A 461 -7.83 1.46 12.83
N VAL A 462 -7.69 2.37 11.86
CA VAL A 462 -8.79 3.25 11.41
C VAL A 462 -9.90 2.42 10.76
N ILE A 463 -11.14 2.55 11.28
CA ILE A 463 -12.30 1.78 10.81
C ILE A 463 -13.41 2.63 10.16
N GLY A 464 -13.43 3.93 10.40
CA GLY A 464 -14.49 4.85 9.94
C GLY A 464 -14.34 5.31 8.49
N ASN A 465 -14.73 6.55 8.23
CA ASN A 465 -14.62 7.19 6.92
C ASN A 465 -13.23 7.78 6.69
N ILE A 466 -12.89 7.93 5.42
CA ILE A 466 -11.85 8.86 4.97
C ILE A 466 -12.58 10.16 4.62
N GLY A 467 -12.33 11.21 5.39
CA GLY A 467 -13.04 12.50 5.26
C GLY A 467 -12.84 13.18 3.91
N SER A 468 -13.69 14.16 3.62
CA SER A 468 -13.56 14.97 2.41
C SER A 468 -12.23 15.71 2.40
N GLU A 469 -11.55 15.69 1.25
CA GLU A 469 -10.24 16.32 1.04
C GLU A 469 -9.14 15.87 2.02
N ALA A 470 -9.31 14.71 2.69
CA ALA A 470 -8.41 14.26 3.76
C ALA A 470 -6.93 14.24 3.35
N PHE A 471 -6.61 13.86 2.13
CA PHE A 471 -5.26 13.83 1.55
C PHE A 471 -5.12 14.74 0.32
N ASN A 472 -6.02 15.70 0.13
CA ASN A 472 -5.98 16.58 -1.05
C ASN A 472 -4.62 17.30 -1.15
N GLY A 473 -3.93 17.13 -2.29
CA GLY A 473 -2.65 17.78 -2.54
C GLY A 473 -1.44 17.12 -1.87
N CYS A 474 -1.55 15.91 -1.34
CA CYS A 474 -0.41 15.10 -0.87
C CYS A 474 0.38 14.57 -2.08
N LYS A 475 1.14 15.45 -2.72
CA LYS A 475 1.77 15.19 -4.02
C LYS A 475 2.83 14.10 -4.00
N SER A 476 3.46 13.85 -2.84
CA SER A 476 4.50 12.84 -2.66
C SER A 476 3.98 11.49 -2.15
N LEU A 477 2.69 11.38 -1.80
CA LEU A 477 2.07 10.18 -1.26
C LEU A 477 2.05 9.07 -2.32
N GLN A 478 2.77 7.98 -2.07
CA GLN A 478 2.96 6.91 -3.05
C GLN A 478 1.94 5.78 -2.91
N SER A 479 1.58 5.45 -1.67
CA SER A 479 0.63 4.38 -1.38
C SER A 479 -0.18 4.67 -0.13
N VAL A 480 -1.37 4.08 -0.06
CA VAL A 480 -2.25 4.11 1.12
C VAL A 480 -2.72 2.69 1.39
N ASN A 481 -2.49 2.23 2.63
CA ASN A 481 -2.97 0.95 3.13
C ASN A 481 -3.74 1.17 4.44
N LEU A 482 -5.05 1.07 4.41
CA LEU A 482 -5.95 1.25 5.55
C LEU A 482 -6.84 0.00 5.66
N PRO A 483 -6.33 -1.09 6.25
CA PRO A 483 -6.92 -2.43 6.17
C PRO A 483 -8.28 -2.56 6.87
N GLU A 484 -8.57 -1.70 7.84
CA GLU A 484 -9.79 -1.78 8.65
C GLU A 484 -10.88 -0.79 8.23
N VAL A 485 -10.59 0.14 7.30
CA VAL A 485 -11.57 1.14 6.84
C VAL A 485 -12.77 0.46 6.18
N THR A 486 -13.97 0.78 6.68
CA THR A 486 -15.25 0.25 6.17
C THR A 486 -16.18 1.33 5.62
N GLY A 487 -15.91 2.61 5.92
CA GLY A 487 -16.76 3.75 5.57
C GLY A 487 -16.58 4.26 4.15
N ASN A 488 -16.97 5.50 3.92
CA ASN A 488 -16.88 6.18 2.62
C ASN A 488 -15.48 6.74 2.36
N ILE A 489 -15.14 6.89 1.07
CA ILE A 489 -14.10 7.79 0.62
C ILE A 489 -14.77 9.11 0.26
N GLY A 490 -14.50 10.15 1.05
CA GLY A 490 -15.14 11.47 0.93
C GLY A 490 -14.77 12.23 -0.33
N ASP A 491 -15.49 13.31 -0.58
CA ASP A 491 -15.30 14.17 -1.75
C ASP A 491 -13.86 14.71 -1.80
N GLY A 492 -13.19 14.52 -2.95
CA GLY A 492 -11.81 14.95 -3.14
C GLY A 492 -10.78 14.33 -2.17
N ALA A 493 -11.08 13.21 -1.49
CA ALA A 493 -10.23 12.67 -0.42
C ALA A 493 -8.76 12.51 -0.82
N PHE A 494 -8.47 12.08 -2.05
CA PHE A 494 -7.12 11.94 -2.63
C PHE A 494 -6.92 12.85 -3.85
N LEU A 495 -7.69 13.92 -3.96
CA LEU A 495 -7.56 14.88 -5.05
C LEU A 495 -6.11 15.36 -5.19
N ARG A 496 -5.54 15.29 -6.40
CA ARG A 496 -4.15 15.73 -6.70
C ARG A 496 -3.04 14.99 -5.94
N CYS A 497 -3.26 13.74 -5.51
CA CYS A 497 -2.20 12.86 -5.04
C CYS A 497 -1.42 12.31 -6.24
N ALA A 498 -0.60 13.15 -6.87
CA ALA A 498 -0.01 12.86 -8.18
C ALA A 498 0.96 11.67 -8.18
N ALA A 499 1.61 11.36 -7.04
CA ALA A 499 2.51 10.22 -6.90
C ALA A 499 1.81 8.92 -6.47
N LEU A 500 0.51 8.96 -6.14
CA LEU A 500 -0.22 7.82 -5.60
C LEU A 500 -0.35 6.71 -6.64
N GLN A 501 0.27 5.56 -6.37
CA GLN A 501 0.30 4.42 -7.29
C GLN A 501 -0.68 3.32 -6.90
N TYR A 502 -0.90 3.11 -5.61
CA TYR A 502 -1.71 2.02 -5.07
C TYR A 502 -2.54 2.47 -3.89
N VAL A 503 -3.77 1.98 -3.82
CA VAL A 503 -4.69 2.15 -2.70
C VAL A 503 -5.22 0.79 -2.30
N LYS A 504 -5.08 0.42 -1.01
CA LYS A 504 -5.55 -0.86 -0.48
C LYS A 504 -6.53 -0.61 0.68
N LEU A 505 -7.81 -0.88 0.44
CA LEU A 505 -8.93 -0.73 1.37
C LEU A 505 -9.82 -2.00 1.33
N PRO A 506 -9.33 -3.16 1.80
CA PRO A 506 -9.97 -4.45 1.54
C PRO A 506 -11.33 -4.65 2.23
N LYS A 507 -11.59 -3.91 3.32
CA LYS A 507 -12.85 -3.99 4.09
C LYS A 507 -13.84 -2.89 3.75
N MET A 508 -13.48 -1.96 2.88
CA MET A 508 -14.35 -0.85 2.52
C MET A 508 -15.65 -1.34 1.88
N THR A 509 -16.80 -0.88 2.39
CA THR A 509 -18.14 -1.17 1.86
C THR A 509 -18.94 0.07 1.52
N GLY A 510 -18.39 1.27 1.79
CA GLY A 510 -19.02 2.56 1.54
C GLY A 510 -18.98 3.01 0.08
N TYR A 511 -19.16 4.30 -0.13
CA TYR A 511 -19.22 4.93 -1.45
C TYR A 511 -17.90 5.61 -1.81
N ILE A 512 -17.68 5.81 -3.11
CA ILE A 512 -16.64 6.68 -3.64
C ILE A 512 -17.32 7.99 -4.04
N GLU A 513 -17.04 9.06 -3.30
CA GLU A 513 -17.67 10.38 -3.54
C GLU A 513 -16.99 11.15 -4.69
N GLY A 514 -17.47 12.36 -4.99
CA GLY A 514 -16.98 13.14 -6.12
C GLY A 514 -15.48 13.45 -6.02
N GLY A 515 -14.78 13.47 -7.15
CA GLY A 515 -13.36 13.84 -7.20
C GLY A 515 -12.41 13.02 -6.32
N ALA A 516 -12.87 11.92 -5.70
CA ALA A 516 -12.13 11.20 -4.66
C ALA A 516 -10.67 10.87 -5.04
N PHE A 517 -10.40 10.51 -6.29
CA PHE A 517 -9.07 10.24 -6.85
C PHE A 517 -8.73 11.13 -8.05
N GLN A 518 -9.42 12.25 -8.22
CA GLN A 518 -9.19 13.15 -9.34
C GLN A 518 -7.73 13.63 -9.38
N GLU A 519 -7.13 13.61 -10.56
CA GLU A 519 -5.72 13.99 -10.79
C GLU A 519 -4.68 13.11 -10.05
N CYS A 520 -5.03 11.85 -9.68
CA CYS A 520 -4.07 10.84 -9.24
C CYS A 520 -3.34 10.25 -10.44
N THR A 521 -2.43 11.03 -11.04
CA THR A 521 -1.85 10.72 -12.36
C THR A 521 -0.95 9.49 -12.39
N ALA A 522 -0.42 9.03 -11.24
CA ALA A 522 0.40 7.82 -11.13
C ALA A 522 -0.40 6.56 -10.74
N LEU A 523 -1.70 6.67 -10.44
CA LEU A 523 -2.53 5.54 -10.01
C LEU A 523 -2.65 4.51 -11.14
N LYS A 524 -2.20 3.27 -10.89
CA LYS A 524 -2.10 2.22 -11.91
C LYS A 524 -3.33 1.32 -11.98
N SER A 525 -3.90 0.99 -10.84
CA SER A 525 -5.10 0.16 -10.72
C SER A 525 -5.86 0.50 -9.46
N ILE A 526 -7.14 0.17 -9.43
CA ILE A 526 -7.99 0.25 -8.25
C ILE A 526 -8.81 -1.03 -8.16
N ASP A 527 -8.77 -1.66 -6.99
CA ASP A 527 -9.53 -2.86 -6.65
C ASP A 527 -10.16 -2.69 -5.27
N LEU A 528 -11.45 -2.43 -5.23
CA LEU A 528 -12.24 -2.16 -4.04
C LEU A 528 -13.50 -3.04 -4.07
N PRO A 529 -13.37 -4.34 -3.77
CA PRO A 529 -14.41 -5.35 -4.04
C PRO A 529 -15.69 -5.16 -3.20
N GLY A 530 -15.59 -4.48 -2.06
CA GLY A 530 -16.71 -4.23 -1.15
C GLY A 530 -17.47 -2.94 -1.42
N VAL A 531 -16.95 -2.05 -2.28
CA VAL A 531 -17.61 -0.78 -2.62
C VAL A 531 -18.96 -1.03 -3.28
N THR A 532 -19.98 -0.33 -2.83
CA THR A 532 -21.36 -0.44 -3.32
C THR A 532 -21.88 0.93 -3.79
N GLY A 533 -23.12 0.96 -4.30
CA GLY A 533 -23.78 2.21 -4.70
C GLY A 533 -23.22 2.80 -6.00
N SER A 534 -22.99 4.11 -6.03
CA SER A 534 -22.55 4.87 -7.21
C SER A 534 -21.08 5.26 -7.14
N ILE A 535 -20.48 5.54 -8.28
CA ILE A 535 -19.20 6.23 -8.42
C ILE A 535 -19.50 7.73 -8.59
N GLY A 536 -18.92 8.58 -7.75
CA GLY A 536 -19.16 10.02 -7.74
C GLY A 536 -18.67 10.75 -9.00
N ASP A 537 -19.10 11.97 -9.18
CA ASP A 537 -18.70 12.84 -10.29
C ASP A 537 -17.18 13.08 -10.25
N GLY A 538 -16.51 12.89 -11.37
CA GLY A 538 -15.05 13.10 -11.48
C GLY A 538 -14.19 12.19 -10.61
N ALA A 539 -14.74 11.14 -10.01
CA ALA A 539 -14.05 10.35 -8.98
C ALA A 539 -12.64 9.88 -9.37
N PHE A 540 -12.41 9.55 -10.64
CA PHE A 540 -11.13 9.13 -11.22
C PHE A 540 -10.68 10.02 -12.38
N ALA A 541 -11.27 11.22 -12.52
CA ALA A 541 -10.92 12.09 -13.63
C ALA A 541 -9.42 12.40 -13.66
N VAL A 542 -8.82 12.32 -14.86
CA VAL A 542 -7.39 12.58 -15.12
C VAL A 542 -6.44 11.60 -14.42
N CYS A 543 -6.88 10.39 -14.05
CA CYS A 543 -6.00 9.29 -13.63
C CYS A 543 -5.29 8.68 -14.86
N THR A 544 -4.32 9.39 -15.42
CA THR A 544 -3.75 9.08 -16.73
C THR A 544 -2.96 7.78 -16.83
N ALA A 545 -2.47 7.23 -15.70
CA ALA A 545 -1.78 5.95 -15.64
C ALA A 545 -2.70 4.76 -15.27
N LEU A 546 -3.99 5.01 -14.98
CA LEU A 546 -4.94 3.98 -14.53
C LEU A 546 -5.24 3.02 -15.69
N LYS A 547 -4.85 1.75 -15.52
CA LYS A 547 -5.00 0.70 -16.54
C LYS A 547 -6.24 -0.14 -16.36
N SER A 548 -6.61 -0.40 -15.11
CA SER A 548 -7.77 -1.25 -14.81
C SER A 548 -8.52 -0.77 -13.58
N VAL A 549 -9.82 -1.00 -13.58
CA VAL A 549 -10.73 -0.73 -12.47
C VAL A 549 -11.55 -1.97 -12.20
N SER A 550 -11.57 -2.43 -10.92
CA SER A 550 -12.40 -3.54 -10.47
C SER A 550 -13.21 -3.10 -9.26
N LEU A 551 -14.52 -2.91 -9.47
CA LEU A 551 -15.49 -2.48 -8.45
C LEU A 551 -16.75 -3.35 -8.57
N PRO A 552 -16.66 -4.66 -8.29
CA PRO A 552 -17.72 -5.62 -8.60
C PRO A 552 -19.01 -5.42 -7.81
N GLY A 553 -18.97 -4.69 -6.68
CA GLY A 553 -20.14 -4.39 -5.85
C GLY A 553 -20.91 -3.13 -6.26
N VAL A 554 -20.40 -2.32 -7.19
CA VAL A 554 -21.06 -1.09 -7.63
C VAL A 554 -22.34 -1.40 -8.40
N THR A 555 -23.48 -0.88 -7.91
CA THR A 555 -24.80 -1.11 -8.49
C THR A 555 -25.48 0.17 -9.02
N GLY A 556 -25.00 1.34 -8.60
CA GLY A 556 -25.60 2.63 -8.91
C GLY A 556 -25.08 3.25 -10.19
N ASN A 557 -25.05 4.58 -10.24
CA ASN A 557 -24.62 5.34 -11.40
C ASN A 557 -23.09 5.45 -11.47
N ILE A 558 -22.57 5.62 -12.68
CA ILE A 558 -21.25 6.20 -12.94
C ILE A 558 -21.46 7.70 -13.15
N GLY A 559 -20.89 8.53 -12.27
CA GLY A 559 -21.06 9.98 -12.23
C GLY A 559 -20.52 10.71 -13.45
N ASN A 560 -20.87 11.98 -13.58
CA ASN A 560 -20.35 12.84 -14.66
C ASN A 560 -18.81 12.87 -14.59
N MET A 561 -18.16 12.72 -15.75
CA MET A 561 -16.69 12.80 -15.86
C MET A 561 -15.93 11.78 -14.97
N ALA A 562 -16.59 10.72 -14.46
CA ALA A 562 -16.01 9.83 -13.43
C ALA A 562 -14.64 9.27 -13.84
N PHE A 563 -14.43 8.94 -15.12
CA PHE A 563 -13.16 8.46 -15.69
C PHE A 563 -12.66 9.35 -16.84
N LEU A 564 -13.07 10.63 -16.85
CA LEU A 564 -12.63 11.58 -17.88
C LEU A 564 -11.10 11.56 -18.03
N ASN A 565 -10.62 11.42 -19.28
CA ASN A 565 -9.19 11.50 -19.59
C ASN A 565 -8.30 10.42 -18.88
N CYS A 566 -8.86 9.26 -18.58
CA CYS A 566 -8.10 8.08 -18.14
C CYS A 566 -7.47 7.39 -19.35
N LYS A 567 -6.42 8.00 -19.92
CA LYS A 567 -5.83 7.61 -21.23
C LYS A 567 -5.31 6.19 -21.29
N ALA A 568 -4.83 5.65 -20.16
CA ALA A 568 -4.27 4.29 -20.08
C ALA A 568 -5.31 3.23 -19.74
N LEU A 569 -6.58 3.60 -19.49
CA LEU A 569 -7.62 2.67 -19.05
C LEU A 569 -7.95 1.66 -20.16
N GLU A 570 -7.57 0.41 -19.94
CA GLU A 570 -7.76 -0.69 -20.90
C GLU A 570 -9.00 -1.53 -20.58
N SER A 571 -9.36 -1.66 -19.30
CA SER A 571 -10.49 -2.49 -18.85
C SER A 571 -11.20 -1.93 -17.64
N VAL A 572 -12.50 -2.18 -17.56
CA VAL A 572 -13.40 -1.81 -16.46
C VAL A 572 -14.26 -3.00 -16.11
N ASN A 573 -14.25 -3.41 -14.84
CA ASN A 573 -15.04 -4.53 -14.31
C ASN A 573 -16.12 -4.02 -13.35
N LEU A 574 -17.35 -3.90 -13.82
CA LEU A 574 -18.53 -3.39 -13.09
C LEU A 574 -19.76 -4.28 -13.37
N PRO A 575 -19.73 -5.58 -13.04
CA PRO A 575 -20.74 -6.56 -13.49
C PRO A 575 -22.14 -6.34 -12.88
N GLU A 576 -22.23 -5.67 -11.72
CA GLU A 576 -23.49 -5.42 -11.02
C GLU A 576 -24.08 -4.03 -11.30
N MET A 577 -23.37 -3.18 -12.03
CA MET A 577 -23.77 -1.80 -12.32
C MET A 577 -25.08 -1.80 -13.14
N ALA A 578 -26.13 -1.19 -12.59
CA ALA A 578 -27.46 -1.15 -13.18
C ALA A 578 -27.98 0.27 -13.47
N GLY A 579 -27.30 1.30 -12.94
CA GLY A 579 -27.70 2.71 -13.09
C GLY A 579 -27.37 3.34 -14.43
N ASN A 580 -27.28 4.68 -14.44
CA ASN A 580 -26.90 5.46 -15.61
C ASN A 580 -25.39 5.59 -15.73
N ILE A 581 -24.89 5.69 -16.96
CA ILE A 581 -23.58 6.23 -17.26
C ILE A 581 -23.79 7.71 -17.57
N GLN A 582 -23.31 8.62 -16.74
CA GLN A 582 -23.58 10.04 -16.88
C GLN A 582 -22.65 10.71 -17.93
N SER A 583 -22.85 12.01 -18.13
CA SER A 583 -22.16 12.75 -19.22
C SER A 583 -20.65 12.72 -19.03
N ASN A 584 -19.91 12.55 -20.14
CA ASN A 584 -18.44 12.55 -20.19
C ASN A 584 -17.76 11.45 -19.34
N ALA A 585 -18.51 10.44 -18.85
CA ALA A 585 -18.03 9.49 -17.83
C ALA A 585 -16.74 8.78 -18.23
N PHE A 586 -16.54 8.41 -19.50
CA PHE A 586 -15.33 7.78 -20.05
C PHE A 586 -14.73 8.61 -21.21
N GLU A 587 -15.06 9.88 -21.29
CA GLU A 587 -14.52 10.73 -22.35
C GLU A 587 -12.99 10.71 -22.37
N MET A 588 -12.38 10.58 -23.55
CA MET A 588 -10.92 10.48 -23.74
C MET A 588 -10.24 9.27 -23.06
N CYS A 589 -10.95 8.17 -22.78
CA CYS A 589 -10.35 6.89 -22.39
C CYS A 589 -9.78 6.19 -23.64
N THR A 590 -8.68 6.72 -24.18
CA THR A 590 -8.16 6.36 -25.50
C THR A 590 -7.62 4.93 -25.61
N ALA A 591 -7.32 4.24 -24.51
CA ALA A 591 -6.86 2.85 -24.48
C ALA A 591 -7.98 1.83 -24.24
N LEU A 592 -9.20 2.27 -23.91
CA LEU A 592 -10.34 1.38 -23.60
C LEU A 592 -10.75 0.60 -24.84
N LYS A 593 -10.61 -0.74 -24.80
CA LYS A 593 -10.84 -1.63 -25.95
C LYS A 593 -12.26 -2.15 -26.03
N SER A 594 -12.86 -2.43 -24.90
CA SER A 594 -14.24 -2.90 -24.80
C SER A 594 -14.84 -2.50 -23.45
N ILE A 595 -16.15 -2.43 -23.41
CA ILE A 595 -16.92 -2.31 -22.16
C ILE A 595 -18.14 -3.21 -22.23
N ASP A 596 -18.33 -4.02 -21.20
CA ASP A 596 -19.50 -4.87 -21.02
C ASP A 596 -20.21 -4.53 -19.71
N LEU A 597 -21.42 -4.05 -19.81
CA LEU A 597 -22.24 -3.61 -18.68
C LEU A 597 -23.64 -4.26 -18.80
N PRO A 598 -23.73 -5.57 -18.56
CA PRO A 598 -24.92 -6.38 -18.88
C PRO A 598 -26.16 -6.01 -18.06
N LYS A 599 -26.00 -5.35 -16.93
CA LYS A 599 -27.09 -4.96 -16.03
C LYS A 599 -27.56 -3.52 -16.17
N VAL A 600 -26.85 -2.69 -16.94
CA VAL A 600 -27.24 -1.28 -17.14
C VAL A 600 -28.62 -1.20 -17.77
N THR A 601 -29.56 -0.57 -17.05
CA THR A 601 -30.95 -0.36 -17.48
C THR A 601 -31.30 1.10 -17.69
N GLY A 602 -30.35 2.00 -17.41
CA GLY A 602 -30.52 3.43 -17.50
C GLY A 602 -30.12 4.03 -18.85
N SER A 603 -29.70 5.29 -18.82
CA SER A 603 -29.23 6.04 -20.00
C SER A 603 -27.70 6.08 -20.05
N ILE A 604 -27.21 6.23 -21.28
CA ILE A 604 -25.86 6.68 -21.58
C ILE A 604 -25.92 8.19 -21.78
N GLY A 605 -25.18 8.95 -21.00
CA GLY A 605 -25.14 10.42 -21.03
C GLY A 605 -24.41 10.99 -22.27
N ASP A 606 -24.51 12.29 -22.42
CA ASP A 606 -23.85 13.01 -23.50
C ASP A 606 -22.33 12.85 -23.44
N ALA A 607 -21.69 12.62 -24.57
CA ALA A 607 -20.25 12.42 -24.70
C ALA A 607 -19.64 11.32 -23.80
N ALA A 608 -20.46 10.39 -23.28
CA ALA A 608 -20.02 9.44 -22.25
C ALA A 608 -18.78 8.62 -22.65
N PHE A 609 -18.61 8.28 -23.93
CA PHE A 609 -17.46 7.56 -24.52
C PHE A 609 -16.80 8.37 -25.65
N ASN A 610 -17.03 9.67 -25.70
CA ASN A 610 -16.43 10.51 -26.75
C ASN A 610 -14.90 10.35 -26.76
N SER A 611 -14.34 10.17 -27.98
CA SER A 611 -12.89 10.01 -28.18
C SER A 611 -12.27 8.76 -27.50
N CYS A 612 -13.04 7.69 -27.24
CA CYS A 612 -12.52 6.37 -26.88
C CYS A 612 -11.97 5.67 -28.13
N THR A 613 -10.82 6.12 -28.63
CA THR A 613 -10.32 5.76 -29.99
C THR A 613 -9.97 4.29 -30.17
N ALA A 614 -9.65 3.56 -29.09
CA ALA A 614 -9.35 2.10 -29.13
C ALA A 614 -10.59 1.22 -28.92
N LEU A 615 -11.76 1.80 -28.62
CA LEU A 615 -12.97 1.05 -28.33
C LEU A 615 -13.46 0.31 -29.58
N GLN A 616 -13.48 -1.02 -29.55
CA GLN A 616 -13.85 -1.89 -30.69
C GLN A 616 -15.29 -2.38 -30.59
N SER A 617 -15.75 -2.66 -29.37
CA SER A 617 -17.11 -3.15 -29.14
C SER A 617 -17.67 -2.61 -27.83
N VAL A 618 -19.00 -2.50 -27.77
CA VAL A 618 -19.75 -2.09 -26.59
C VAL A 618 -20.95 -3.00 -26.40
N SER A 619 -21.14 -3.53 -25.20
CA SER A 619 -22.29 -4.36 -24.82
C SER A 619 -23.14 -3.63 -23.78
N LEU A 620 -24.34 -3.20 -24.18
CA LEU A 620 -25.28 -2.40 -23.38
C LEU A 620 -26.72 -2.91 -23.58
N PRO A 621 -27.01 -4.17 -23.22
CA PRO A 621 -28.21 -4.87 -23.69
C PRO A 621 -29.53 -4.31 -23.16
N LYS A 622 -29.53 -3.48 -22.12
CA LYS A 622 -30.77 -2.98 -21.46
C LYS A 622 -30.88 -1.45 -21.42
N VAL A 623 -30.02 -0.75 -22.13
CA VAL A 623 -29.99 0.72 -22.18
C VAL A 623 -31.26 1.28 -22.84
N THR A 624 -31.84 2.36 -22.28
CA THR A 624 -33.06 2.99 -22.77
C THR A 624 -32.83 4.21 -23.67
N SER A 625 -31.71 4.91 -23.50
CA SER A 625 -31.35 6.06 -24.32
C SER A 625 -29.83 6.23 -24.41
N ILE A 626 -29.36 6.79 -25.50
CA ILE A 626 -27.97 7.13 -25.77
C ILE A 626 -27.90 8.61 -26.09
N GLY A 627 -27.17 9.36 -25.25
CA GLY A 627 -27.06 10.81 -25.34
C GLY A 627 -26.30 11.33 -26.55
N SER A 628 -26.30 12.64 -26.67
CA SER A 628 -25.64 13.32 -27.79
C SER A 628 -24.14 13.08 -27.79
N VAL A 629 -23.58 12.80 -28.97
CA VAL A 629 -22.14 12.53 -29.20
C VAL A 629 -21.53 11.46 -28.30
N ALA A 630 -22.35 10.57 -27.74
CA ALA A 630 -21.93 9.60 -26.73
C ALA A 630 -20.74 8.72 -27.14
N PHE A 631 -20.65 8.34 -28.41
CA PHE A 631 -19.57 7.56 -29.03
C PHE A 631 -18.85 8.32 -30.15
N ALA A 632 -18.95 9.65 -30.16
CA ALA A 632 -18.29 10.44 -31.20
C ALA A 632 -16.77 10.20 -31.16
N SER A 633 -16.16 10.16 -32.35
CA SER A 633 -14.72 9.91 -32.50
C SER A 633 -14.19 8.59 -31.90
N CYS A 634 -15.05 7.58 -31.70
CA CYS A 634 -14.65 6.20 -31.42
C CYS A 634 -14.17 5.52 -32.69
N THR A 635 -12.97 5.87 -33.14
CA THR A 635 -12.46 5.53 -34.50
C THR A 635 -12.20 4.04 -34.73
N SER A 636 -12.22 3.21 -33.70
CA SER A 636 -12.08 1.74 -33.79
C SER A 636 -13.39 1.00 -33.51
N LEU A 637 -14.50 1.68 -33.22
CA LEU A 637 -15.75 1.03 -32.84
C LEU A 637 -16.42 0.41 -34.06
N GLU A 638 -16.44 -0.91 -34.13
CA GLU A 638 -17.00 -1.68 -35.25
C GLU A 638 -18.40 -2.22 -34.90
N SER A 639 -18.67 -2.56 -33.66
CA SER A 639 -19.90 -3.22 -33.26
C SER A 639 -20.50 -2.70 -31.95
N ILE A 640 -21.82 -2.81 -31.84
CA ILE A 640 -22.58 -2.51 -30.63
C ILE A 640 -23.62 -3.61 -30.37
N VAL A 641 -23.77 -3.99 -29.09
CA VAL A 641 -24.76 -4.98 -28.63
C VAL A 641 -25.83 -4.25 -27.81
N LEU A 642 -27.10 -4.40 -28.18
CA LEU A 642 -28.25 -3.81 -27.49
C LEU A 642 -29.35 -4.83 -27.30
N SER A 643 -30.33 -4.57 -26.41
CA SER A 643 -31.65 -5.22 -26.48
C SER A 643 -32.45 -4.58 -27.63
N GLY A 644 -33.08 -5.41 -28.40
CA GLY A 644 -33.83 -4.97 -29.59
C GLY A 644 -35.33 -5.19 -29.51
N TYR A 645 -35.88 -5.64 -28.35
CA TYR A 645 -37.26 -6.04 -28.30
C TYR A 645 -37.97 -5.64 -27.02
N ASP A 646 -39.17 -5.04 -27.15
CA ASP A 646 -40.06 -4.75 -26.06
C ASP A 646 -41.11 -5.88 -25.92
N LEU A 647 -40.94 -6.74 -24.92
CA LEU A 647 -41.82 -7.84 -24.62
C LEU A 647 -43.25 -7.39 -24.27
N ASN A 648 -43.42 -6.17 -23.72
CA ASN A 648 -44.73 -5.67 -23.34
C ASN A 648 -45.52 -5.18 -24.55
N GLN A 649 -44.86 -4.60 -25.52
CA GLN A 649 -45.45 -4.07 -26.74
C GLN A 649 -45.37 -5.06 -27.90
N ASN A 650 -44.65 -6.16 -27.74
CA ASN A 650 -44.43 -7.21 -28.72
C ASN A 650 -43.87 -6.61 -30.06
N GLN A 651 -42.88 -5.73 -29.95
CA GLN A 651 -42.29 -5.04 -31.09
C GLN A 651 -40.79 -4.79 -30.97
N VAL A 652 -40.11 -4.62 -32.08
CA VAL A 652 -38.72 -4.15 -32.09
C VAL A 652 -38.66 -2.75 -31.52
N SER A 653 -37.84 -2.57 -30.49
CA SER A 653 -37.69 -1.30 -29.77
C SER A 653 -36.21 -1.03 -29.54
N LEU A 654 -35.68 0.02 -30.09
CA LEU A 654 -34.30 0.44 -29.94
C LEU A 654 -34.21 1.66 -29.01
N PRO A 655 -33.09 1.87 -28.27
CA PRO A 655 -32.93 3.04 -27.41
C PRO A 655 -33.04 4.34 -28.25
N THR A 656 -33.51 5.42 -27.63
CA THR A 656 -33.49 6.76 -28.25
C THR A 656 -32.06 7.23 -28.42
N VAL A 657 -31.74 7.87 -29.54
CA VAL A 657 -30.37 8.28 -29.91
C VAL A 657 -30.38 9.70 -30.46
N ASP A 658 -29.37 10.49 -30.07
CA ASP A 658 -29.15 11.84 -30.61
C ASP A 658 -27.71 12.04 -31.04
N TYR A 659 -27.43 11.95 -32.37
CA TYR A 659 -26.13 12.13 -32.98
C TYR A 659 -24.95 11.38 -32.32
N ALA A 660 -25.21 10.21 -31.73
CA ALA A 660 -24.29 9.52 -30.82
C ALA A 660 -23.00 9.02 -31.50
N PHE A 661 -23.01 8.73 -32.81
CA PHE A 661 -21.92 8.02 -33.51
C PHE A 661 -21.20 8.88 -34.57
N ILE A 662 -21.06 10.18 -34.33
CA ILE A 662 -20.32 11.07 -35.25
C ILE A 662 -18.85 10.61 -35.32
N ASP A 663 -18.31 10.55 -36.54
CA ASP A 663 -16.94 10.10 -36.83
C ASP A 663 -16.60 8.71 -36.25
N CYS A 664 -17.61 7.83 -36.20
CA CYS A 664 -17.50 6.47 -35.68
C CYS A 664 -17.77 5.46 -36.83
N PRO A 665 -16.90 4.47 -37.09
CA PRO A 665 -17.06 3.49 -38.15
C PRO A 665 -18.03 2.36 -37.84
N VAL A 666 -18.79 2.46 -36.72
CA VAL A 666 -19.74 1.41 -36.30
C VAL A 666 -20.66 1.01 -37.45
N SER A 667 -20.74 -0.28 -37.69
CA SER A 667 -21.51 -0.81 -38.82
C SER A 667 -22.13 -2.19 -38.56
N ILE A 668 -21.90 -2.78 -37.37
CA ILE A 668 -22.44 -4.07 -37.00
C ILE A 668 -23.30 -3.87 -35.73
N LEU A 669 -24.55 -4.28 -35.81
CA LEU A 669 -25.51 -4.21 -34.72
C LEU A 669 -25.90 -5.63 -34.30
N PHE A 670 -25.75 -5.91 -33.03
CA PHE A 670 -26.25 -7.13 -32.39
C PHE A 670 -27.45 -6.80 -31.53
N LEU A 671 -28.59 -7.43 -31.79
CA LEU A 671 -29.82 -7.26 -31.04
C LEU A 671 -30.10 -8.52 -30.24
N ARG A 672 -30.00 -8.43 -28.93
CA ARG A 672 -30.44 -9.46 -28.00
C ARG A 672 -31.97 -9.41 -27.86
N ASP A 673 -32.57 -10.52 -27.44
CA ASP A 673 -33.96 -10.62 -27.04
C ASP A 673 -35.00 -10.42 -28.18
N VAL A 674 -34.61 -10.37 -29.42
CA VAL A 674 -35.54 -10.34 -30.55
C VAL A 674 -35.97 -11.79 -30.85
N PRO A 675 -37.28 -12.17 -30.68
CA PRO A 675 -37.73 -13.52 -30.92
C PRO A 675 -37.53 -13.96 -32.39
N LYS A 676 -37.26 -15.27 -32.58
CA LYS A 676 -37.05 -15.89 -33.93
C LYS A 676 -38.21 -15.69 -34.89
N GLU A 677 -39.41 -15.54 -34.34
CA GLU A 677 -40.64 -15.35 -35.11
C GLU A 677 -40.79 -13.95 -35.68
N VAL A 678 -39.96 -12.98 -35.23
CA VAL A 678 -40.00 -11.62 -35.79
C VAL A 678 -39.42 -11.62 -37.18
N ASP A 679 -40.21 -11.14 -38.15
CA ASP A 679 -39.82 -11.07 -39.54
C ASP A 679 -38.58 -10.16 -39.74
N ALA A 680 -37.65 -10.65 -40.50
CA ALA A 680 -36.39 -9.96 -40.83
C ALA A 680 -36.58 -8.55 -41.39
N ASN A 681 -37.62 -8.34 -42.21
CA ASN A 681 -37.94 -7.02 -42.79
C ASN A 681 -38.42 -6.05 -41.68
N THR A 682 -39.11 -6.54 -40.67
CA THR A 682 -39.52 -5.74 -39.51
C THR A 682 -38.31 -5.26 -38.71
N VAL A 683 -37.34 -6.13 -38.47
CA VAL A 683 -36.07 -5.76 -37.77
C VAL A 683 -35.30 -4.77 -38.63
N ALA A 684 -35.13 -5.06 -39.92
CA ALA A 684 -34.42 -4.18 -40.86
C ALA A 684 -35.06 -2.79 -40.93
N ALA A 685 -36.40 -2.71 -41.02
CA ALA A 685 -37.12 -1.45 -41.04
C ALA A 685 -36.95 -0.62 -39.76
N ALA A 686 -36.97 -1.25 -38.61
CA ALA A 686 -36.71 -0.60 -37.31
C ALA A 686 -35.28 -0.04 -37.20
N CYS A 687 -34.29 -0.74 -37.77
CA CYS A 687 -32.87 -0.36 -37.70
C CYS A 687 -32.45 0.61 -38.81
N GLN A 688 -33.17 0.68 -39.94
CA GLN A 688 -32.77 1.38 -41.15
C GLN A 688 -32.43 2.87 -40.95
N SER A 689 -33.14 3.54 -40.05
CA SER A 689 -32.95 4.96 -39.72
C SER A 689 -32.39 5.19 -38.31
N TRP A 690 -32.16 4.11 -37.57
CA TRP A 690 -31.73 4.24 -36.20
C TRP A 690 -30.29 4.75 -36.13
N ALA A 691 -30.06 5.76 -35.30
CA ALA A 691 -28.78 6.38 -35.03
C ALA A 691 -28.10 7.07 -36.21
N GLY A 692 -28.75 7.17 -37.40
CA GLY A 692 -28.15 7.71 -38.61
C GLY A 692 -26.98 6.88 -39.16
N VAL A 693 -26.84 5.62 -38.75
CA VAL A 693 -25.78 4.69 -39.12
C VAL A 693 -26.20 3.83 -40.31
N SER A 694 -25.29 3.63 -41.25
CA SER A 694 -25.46 2.69 -42.37
C SER A 694 -24.97 1.31 -41.93
N TRP A 695 -25.87 0.45 -41.44
CA TRP A 695 -25.54 -0.89 -40.93
C TRP A 695 -25.11 -1.83 -42.06
N LYS A 696 -23.92 -2.43 -41.95
CA LYS A 696 -23.44 -3.47 -42.85
C LYS A 696 -23.98 -4.85 -42.51
N ALA A 697 -24.21 -5.08 -41.24
CA ALA A 697 -24.80 -6.31 -40.72
C ALA A 697 -25.64 -6.02 -39.50
N ILE A 698 -26.78 -6.70 -39.38
CA ILE A 698 -27.61 -6.73 -38.17
C ILE A 698 -27.79 -8.20 -37.80
N HIS A 699 -27.36 -8.51 -36.60
CA HIS A 699 -27.52 -9.84 -36.03
C HIS A 699 -28.65 -9.78 -34.99
N TYR A 700 -29.63 -10.67 -35.12
CA TYR A 700 -30.70 -10.82 -34.13
C TYR A 700 -31.02 -12.30 -33.93
N ASP A 701 -31.87 -12.64 -33.00
CA ASP A 701 -32.11 -14.03 -32.60
C ASP A 701 -30.94 -14.67 -31.90
N TYR A 702 -30.55 -14.05 -30.79
CA TYR A 702 -29.40 -14.44 -29.99
C TYR A 702 -29.86 -15.30 -28.80
N ASP A 703 -29.73 -16.64 -28.94
CA ASP A 703 -30.23 -17.60 -27.96
C ASP A 703 -29.26 -17.93 -26.82
N ASP A 704 -27.98 -17.52 -26.88
CA ASP A 704 -27.00 -17.93 -25.89
C ASP A 704 -26.45 -16.76 -25.08
N LEU A 705 -27.01 -16.60 -23.87
CA LEU A 705 -26.56 -15.59 -22.89
C LEU A 705 -25.23 -15.96 -22.22
N ASN A 706 -24.66 -17.15 -22.52
CA ASN A 706 -23.48 -17.66 -21.80
C ASN A 706 -22.20 -17.66 -22.63
N ASP A 707 -22.24 -17.30 -23.92
CA ASP A 707 -21.06 -17.30 -24.79
C ASP A 707 -20.59 -15.86 -25.07
N ASP A 708 -20.21 -15.16 -24.01
CA ASP A 708 -19.72 -13.76 -24.07
C ASP A 708 -18.30 -13.62 -24.65
N THR A 709 -17.66 -14.72 -25.08
CA THR A 709 -16.22 -14.70 -25.37
C THR A 709 -15.82 -14.66 -26.83
N ASP A 710 -16.75 -14.88 -27.77
CA ASP A 710 -16.39 -14.98 -29.17
C ASP A 710 -17.30 -14.14 -30.10
N VAL A 711 -16.88 -12.92 -30.41
CA VAL A 711 -17.54 -12.02 -31.37
C VAL A 711 -17.53 -12.59 -32.80
N GLY A 712 -16.92 -13.76 -33.00
CA GLY A 712 -16.73 -14.38 -34.32
C GLY A 712 -17.62 -15.56 -34.68
N SER A 713 -18.40 -16.12 -33.74
CA SER A 713 -19.07 -17.43 -33.95
C SER A 713 -20.60 -17.43 -33.74
N TYR A 714 -21.31 -16.38 -34.11
CA TYR A 714 -22.76 -16.34 -33.94
C TYR A 714 -23.52 -17.09 -35.06
N SER A 715 -24.40 -17.98 -34.65
CA SER A 715 -25.27 -18.77 -35.54
C SER A 715 -26.62 -18.09 -35.87
N GLY A 716 -26.78 -16.80 -35.60
CA GLY A 716 -28.01 -16.06 -35.80
C GLY A 716 -28.28 -15.64 -37.26
N HIS A 717 -29.48 -15.17 -37.50
CA HIS A 717 -29.87 -14.67 -38.85
C HIS A 717 -29.14 -13.41 -39.22
N TRP A 718 -28.48 -13.43 -40.39
CA TRP A 718 -27.78 -12.27 -40.95
C TRP A 718 -28.74 -11.47 -41.79
N LEU A 719 -28.99 -10.22 -41.45
CA LEU A 719 -29.56 -9.25 -42.37
C LEU A 719 -28.41 -8.43 -42.96
N ARG A 720 -28.31 -8.44 -44.27
CA ARG A 720 -27.59 -7.38 -44.99
C ARG A 720 -28.61 -6.36 -45.42
N PRO A 721 -28.47 -5.07 -45.04
CA PRO A 721 -29.32 -4.01 -45.52
C PRO A 721 -29.33 -3.92 -47.02
#